data_35451e9bfb99dff383d9432b804f096e
#
_entry.id   35451e9bfb99dff383d9432b804f096e
#
_cell.length_a   1.000
_cell.length_b   1.000
_cell.length_c   1.000
_cell.angle_alpha   90.00
_cell.angle_beta   90.00
_cell.angle_gamma   90.00
#
_symmetry.space_group_name_H-M   'P 1'
#
loop_
_entity.id
_entity.type
_entity.pdbx_description
1 polymer ?
#
loop_
_entity_poly.entity_id
_entity_poly.type
_entity_poly.pdbx_seq_one_letter_code
_entity_poly.pdbx_strand_id
1 'polypeptide(L)'
;MKNTKRRFSWWGTALGLALATFVLPICAAAQDDYQPQDDPPSRVARLGYMEGSVSFDPAGEADWVGAVSNRPMTTGDKLWADKGSRAELQLGSAVIRLSENTGISFLNLDDHTAQVQLSSGAINIRVRGLDRDDAFEIDTPNLAFSIYQPGSYRIEASEDGSYSVVTVREGEGEATGNGQTYKIHAGQRATFNGSDSLNADVEQIGEPDQFDDWAYSRDNRHEHSRSAQYVSNDMVGYDDLDDNGDWRDDSSYGHVWYPHVEAGWAPYREGHWDWIDPWGYTWVDDSSWGYAPFHYGRWVSVSGRWGWVAGPREVHAVYAPALVVFVGGGGGGFGANVGWFPLGPREVYVPSYHVSRAYVERVNISNTTVNNTTITNVYNTTIVNRTTNVTNVTYVNRNVQGAVTAVPQRAFASAQPVARAAVRVDAREIASAPVMRRVAVNPTREAVLGARASTANRVTAPPPAVMNRQVIAKRTPPPPPPSFAKQQQAMAAHPGQPLPKREMASLRPAAEAHPAVKVAPPGKPAQPTTGHPNAPAANAGRPGQPNNQPGNNNAARPGQPAPGAPTNQPGNRPGNQPAPNERPGAANQPNQPNNRPGQPNQPEPNRPGQPNNRPETNQPNNRPGQPNNQPQPNQPNNRPEANQPNNRPQPNQPNNRPEANQPNNRPQPNQPNNRPEANQPNNR
;
A
#
# COMPACT_ATOMS: atom_id res chain seq x y z
N MET A 1 54.92 -60.57 -41.48
CA MET A 1 55.79 -61.58 -40.84
C MET A 1 55.64 -61.43 -39.36
N LYS A 2 55.02 -62.46 -38.82
CA LYS A 2 55.31 -63.19 -37.59
C LYS A 2 55.43 -62.42 -36.27
N ASN A 3 54.43 -62.60 -35.41
CA ASN A 3 54.48 -63.28 -34.07
C ASN A 3 55.02 -62.39 -32.91
N THR A 4 54.51 -62.41 -31.73
CA THR A 4 54.03 -63.49 -30.87
C THR A 4 53.40 -62.91 -29.60
N LYS A 5 52.38 -63.60 -29.09
CA LYS A 5 51.70 -63.43 -27.77
C LYS A 5 52.72 -63.64 -26.67
N ARG A 6 52.53 -62.92 -25.52
CA ARG A 6 52.79 -63.47 -24.18
C ARG A 6 51.78 -62.94 -23.18
N ARG A 7 51.03 -63.90 -22.61
CA ARG A 7 50.25 -63.79 -21.41
C ARG A 7 51.20 -63.78 -20.21
N PHE A 8 50.96 -62.89 -19.26
CA PHE A 8 51.43 -63.11 -17.88
C PHE A 8 50.28 -62.91 -16.92
N SER A 9 49.95 -63.99 -16.23
CA SER A 9 49.07 -64.09 -15.08
C SER A 9 49.90 -63.76 -13.85
N TRP A 10 49.38 -62.86 -13.00
CA TRP A 10 49.83 -62.82 -11.62
C TRP A 10 48.66 -62.65 -10.67
N TRP A 11 48.52 -63.59 -9.83
CA TRP A 11 47.71 -63.62 -8.62
C TRP A 11 48.43 -62.72 -7.60
N GLY A 12 47.68 -61.85 -6.90
CA GLY A 12 48.18 -61.03 -5.80
C GLY A 12 47.02 -60.53 -4.93
N THR A 13 46.75 -61.30 -3.90
CA THR A 13 46.23 -60.99 -2.58
C THR A 13 45.36 -59.74 -2.40
N ALA A 14 44.07 -59.95 -2.12
CA ALA A 14 43.12 -59.01 -1.55
C ALA A 14 43.56 -58.61 -0.14
N LEU A 15 43.80 -57.29 0.06
CA LEU A 15 43.81 -56.67 1.41
C LEU A 15 42.61 -55.71 1.48
N GLY A 16 41.60 -56.15 2.20
CA GLY A 16 40.40 -55.36 2.45
C GLY A 16 40.69 -54.19 3.36
N LEU A 17 40.55 -52.97 2.83
CA LEU A 17 40.45 -51.73 3.62
C LEU A 17 38.97 -51.35 3.69
N ALA A 18 38.33 -51.72 4.82
CA ALA A 18 37.00 -51.24 5.13
C ALA A 18 37.06 -49.72 5.48
N LEU A 19 36.70 -48.89 4.49
CA LEU A 19 36.46 -47.46 4.71
C LEU A 19 35.12 -47.31 5.36
N ALA A 20 35.06 -47.16 6.70
CA ALA A 20 33.88 -46.76 7.42
C ALA A 20 33.59 -45.31 7.08
N THR A 21 32.72 -45.06 6.11
CA THR A 21 32.13 -43.71 5.86
C THR A 21 31.21 -43.39 7.03
N PHE A 22 31.73 -42.59 7.96
CA PHE A 22 30.95 -41.91 8.98
C PHE A 22 30.07 -40.86 8.26
N VAL A 23 28.85 -41.23 7.92
CA VAL A 23 27.82 -40.27 7.50
C VAL A 23 27.40 -39.53 8.78
N LEU A 24 28.09 -38.41 9.04
CA LEU A 24 27.57 -37.37 9.93
C LEU A 24 26.24 -36.91 9.34
N PRO A 25 25.09 -37.00 10.05
CA PRO A 25 23.91 -36.30 9.63
C PRO A 25 24.27 -34.79 9.70
N ILE A 26 24.50 -34.18 8.54
CA ILE A 26 24.40 -32.74 8.40
C ILE A 26 22.94 -32.42 8.74
N CYS A 27 22.67 -32.03 9.97
CA CYS A 27 21.48 -31.25 10.27
C CYS A 27 21.60 -29.97 9.43
N ALA A 28 21.10 -30.02 8.20
CA ALA A 28 20.72 -28.83 7.48
C ALA A 28 19.69 -28.15 8.37
N ALA A 29 20.13 -27.20 9.19
CA ALA A 29 19.24 -26.18 9.70
C ALA A 29 18.52 -25.66 8.45
N ALA A 30 17.22 -25.90 8.34
CA ALA A 30 16.39 -25.28 7.34
C ALA A 30 16.57 -23.76 7.56
N GLN A 31 17.52 -23.17 6.86
CA GLN A 31 17.57 -21.73 6.65
C GLN A 31 16.22 -21.45 5.97
N ASP A 32 15.41 -20.62 6.61
CA ASP A 32 14.21 -20.10 5.97
C ASP A 32 14.69 -19.39 4.69
N ASP A 33 14.47 -20.03 3.54
CA ASP A 33 14.82 -19.57 2.18
C ASP A 33 13.91 -18.41 1.74
N TYR A 34 13.56 -17.52 2.68
CA TYR A 34 12.70 -16.38 2.41
C TYR A 34 13.53 -15.29 1.74
N GLN A 35 13.28 -15.10 0.45
CA GLN A 35 13.97 -14.10 -0.35
C GLN A 35 13.29 -12.73 -0.20
N PRO A 36 14.04 -11.61 -0.26
CA PRO A 36 13.46 -10.25 -0.17
C PRO A 36 12.36 -9.96 -1.21
N GLN A 37 12.39 -10.62 -2.37
CA GLN A 37 11.35 -10.53 -3.40
C GLN A 37 9.99 -11.12 -2.99
N ASP A 38 9.95 -11.92 -1.94
CA ASP A 38 8.72 -12.48 -1.38
C ASP A 38 8.12 -11.57 -0.29
N ASP A 39 8.84 -10.53 0.13
CA ASP A 39 8.34 -9.58 1.12
C ASP A 39 7.06 -8.87 0.62
N PRO A 40 6.13 -8.52 1.52
CA PRO A 40 5.01 -7.67 1.17
C PRO A 40 5.48 -6.26 0.80
N PRO A 41 4.71 -5.51 0.01
CA PRO A 41 5.06 -4.14 -0.30
C PRO A 41 5.05 -3.26 0.96
N SER A 42 5.87 -2.22 0.95
CA SER A 42 5.89 -1.19 1.99
C SER A 42 4.79 -0.15 1.80
N ARG A 43 4.17 -0.14 0.61
CA ARG A 43 3.16 0.82 0.14
C ARG A 43 1.82 0.15 -0.10
N VAL A 44 0.77 0.83 0.31
CA VAL A 44 -0.64 0.51 0.04
C VAL A 44 -1.38 1.77 -0.36
N ALA A 45 -2.56 1.65 -0.97
CA ALA A 45 -3.43 2.78 -1.18
C ALA A 45 -4.43 2.87 -0.01
N ARG A 46 -4.53 4.05 0.61
CA ARG A 46 -5.53 4.34 1.65
C ARG A 46 -6.74 5.01 1.01
N LEU A 47 -7.94 4.53 1.30
CA LEU A 47 -9.17 5.27 1.03
C LEU A 47 -9.33 6.37 2.10
N GLY A 48 -8.80 7.55 1.82
CA GLY A 48 -8.68 8.67 2.78
C GLY A 48 -9.91 9.58 2.84
N TYR A 49 -10.69 9.65 1.74
CA TYR A 49 -11.90 10.47 1.66
C TYR A 49 -12.96 9.81 0.79
N MET A 50 -14.20 9.95 1.20
CA MET A 50 -15.37 9.54 0.44
C MET A 50 -16.51 10.53 0.66
N GLU A 51 -17.24 10.79 -0.41
CA GLU A 51 -18.50 11.54 -0.42
C GLU A 51 -19.51 10.80 -1.30
N GLY A 52 -20.74 10.68 -0.85
CA GLY A 52 -21.79 9.96 -1.57
C GLY A 52 -21.69 8.43 -1.44
N SER A 53 -22.03 7.72 -2.49
CA SER A 53 -22.04 6.25 -2.56
C SER A 53 -20.76 5.76 -3.23
N VAL A 54 -19.88 5.14 -2.46
CA VAL A 54 -18.65 4.52 -2.96
C VAL A 54 -18.67 3.03 -2.62
N SER A 55 -18.43 2.21 -3.63
CA SER A 55 -18.47 0.76 -3.55
C SER A 55 -17.09 0.17 -3.76
N PHE A 56 -16.83 -0.94 -3.08
CA PHE A 56 -15.55 -1.63 -3.05
C PHE A 56 -15.75 -3.12 -3.39
N ASP A 57 -14.86 -3.69 -4.19
CA ASP A 57 -14.79 -5.13 -4.49
C ASP A 57 -13.37 -5.61 -4.17
N PRO A 58 -13.18 -6.40 -3.09
CA PRO A 58 -11.87 -6.88 -2.70
C PRO A 58 -11.32 -7.91 -3.69
N ALA A 59 -10.01 -7.94 -3.79
CA ALA A 59 -9.28 -8.84 -4.66
C ALA A 59 -9.68 -10.32 -4.47
N GLY A 60 -9.96 -11.02 -5.57
CA GLY A 60 -10.35 -12.43 -5.55
C GLY A 60 -11.81 -12.70 -5.17
N GLU A 61 -12.60 -11.66 -4.91
CA GLU A 61 -14.04 -11.73 -4.69
C GLU A 61 -14.78 -11.14 -5.89
N ALA A 62 -16.10 -11.29 -5.89
CA ALA A 62 -16.97 -10.73 -6.93
C ALA A 62 -18.16 -9.96 -6.32
N ASP A 63 -18.12 -9.70 -5.02
CA ASP A 63 -19.19 -9.05 -4.30
C ASP A 63 -18.82 -7.61 -3.93
N TRP A 64 -19.57 -6.69 -4.50
CA TRP A 64 -19.46 -5.27 -4.18
C TRP A 64 -20.09 -4.98 -2.81
N VAL A 65 -19.32 -4.30 -1.95
CA VAL A 65 -19.74 -3.85 -0.62
C VAL A 65 -19.54 -2.34 -0.49
N GLY A 66 -20.14 -1.71 0.52
CA GLY A 66 -19.87 -0.30 0.80
C GLY A 66 -18.42 -0.11 1.22
N ALA A 67 -17.74 0.80 0.55
CA ALA A 67 -16.38 1.16 0.90
C ALA A 67 -16.28 1.73 2.33
N VAL A 68 -15.14 1.52 2.99
CA VAL A 68 -14.85 1.97 4.35
C VAL A 68 -13.60 2.84 4.33
N SER A 69 -13.67 4.02 4.96
CA SER A 69 -12.49 4.88 5.14
C SER A 69 -11.40 4.16 5.92
N ASN A 70 -10.17 4.51 5.67
CA ASN A 70 -8.97 3.92 6.26
C ASN A 70 -8.70 2.46 5.88
N ARG A 71 -9.54 1.82 5.08
CA ARG A 71 -9.24 0.49 4.57
C ARG A 71 -8.06 0.58 3.59
N PRO A 72 -6.97 -0.18 3.82
CA PRO A 72 -5.92 -0.34 2.82
C PRO A 72 -6.43 -1.08 1.58
N MET A 73 -6.06 -0.59 0.41
CA MET A 73 -6.33 -1.23 -0.88
C MET A 73 -5.03 -1.73 -1.50
N THR A 74 -5.12 -2.88 -2.18
CA THR A 74 -3.98 -3.62 -2.72
C THR A 74 -4.20 -4.06 -4.16
N THR A 75 -3.24 -4.78 -4.74
CA THR A 75 -3.37 -5.37 -6.08
C THR A 75 -4.61 -6.25 -6.19
N GLY A 76 -5.45 -5.97 -7.17
CA GLY A 76 -6.69 -6.67 -7.47
C GLY A 76 -7.96 -6.02 -6.91
N ASP A 77 -7.81 -5.09 -5.97
CA ASP A 77 -8.94 -4.35 -5.40
C ASP A 77 -9.55 -3.37 -6.41
N LYS A 78 -10.88 -3.19 -6.32
CA LYS A 78 -11.65 -2.31 -7.21
C LYS A 78 -12.47 -1.31 -6.42
N LEU A 79 -12.66 -0.13 -6.98
CA LEU A 79 -13.47 0.95 -6.40
C LEU A 79 -14.39 1.54 -7.46
N TRP A 80 -15.62 1.85 -7.05
CA TRP A 80 -16.60 2.54 -7.85
C TRP A 80 -17.16 3.74 -7.09
N ALA A 81 -17.02 4.94 -7.66
CA ALA A 81 -17.72 6.15 -7.21
C ALA A 81 -18.97 6.35 -8.05
N ASP A 82 -20.14 6.25 -7.42
CA ASP A 82 -21.44 6.39 -8.07
C ASP A 82 -21.74 7.85 -8.45
N LYS A 83 -22.85 8.10 -9.11
CA LYS A 83 -23.30 9.43 -9.47
C LYS A 83 -23.35 10.38 -8.25
N GLY A 84 -22.80 11.56 -8.38
CA GLY A 84 -22.70 12.57 -7.30
C GLY A 84 -21.73 12.20 -6.20
N SER A 85 -20.83 11.22 -6.43
CA SER A 85 -19.87 10.73 -5.43
C SER A 85 -18.45 11.11 -5.77
N ARG A 86 -17.58 11.11 -4.77
CA ARG A 86 -16.14 11.37 -4.90
C ARG A 86 -15.34 10.48 -3.95
N ALA A 87 -14.13 10.15 -4.33
CA ALA A 87 -13.21 9.40 -3.47
C ALA A 87 -11.77 9.91 -3.63
N GLU A 88 -10.96 9.75 -2.57
CA GLU A 88 -9.52 10.02 -2.61
C GLU A 88 -8.75 8.82 -2.09
N LEU A 89 -7.76 8.38 -2.85
CA LEU A 89 -6.82 7.33 -2.53
C LEU A 89 -5.43 7.93 -2.37
N GLN A 90 -4.81 7.70 -1.22
CA GLN A 90 -3.47 8.17 -0.87
C GLN A 90 -2.48 7.02 -0.98
N LEU A 91 -1.37 7.21 -1.72
CA LEU A 91 -0.36 6.19 -2.01
C LEU A 91 1.06 6.61 -1.55
N GLY A 92 1.18 7.39 -0.50
CA GLY A 92 2.45 8.00 -0.08
C GLY A 92 2.81 9.21 -0.97
N SER A 93 3.74 9.03 -1.89
CA SER A 93 4.17 10.11 -2.80
C SER A 93 3.14 10.50 -3.87
N ALA A 94 1.99 9.80 -3.95
CA ALA A 94 0.95 10.10 -4.92
C ALA A 94 -0.46 10.05 -4.31
N VAL A 95 -1.40 10.73 -4.98
CA VAL A 95 -2.82 10.72 -4.65
C VAL A 95 -3.63 10.54 -5.92
N ILE A 96 -4.64 9.67 -5.88
CA ILE A 96 -5.61 9.47 -6.96
C ILE A 96 -6.98 9.90 -6.44
N ARG A 97 -7.65 10.77 -7.16
CA ARG A 97 -9.01 11.23 -6.84
C ARG A 97 -9.97 10.81 -7.93
N LEU A 98 -11.10 10.31 -7.51
CA LEU A 98 -12.17 9.84 -8.40
C LEU A 98 -13.30 10.87 -8.41
N SER A 99 -13.75 11.20 -9.60
CA SER A 99 -15.03 11.90 -9.83
C SER A 99 -16.20 10.93 -9.77
N GLU A 100 -17.41 11.42 -9.98
CA GLU A 100 -18.61 10.58 -10.11
C GLU A 100 -18.54 9.62 -11.30
N ASN A 101 -19.30 8.53 -11.27
CA ASN A 101 -19.39 7.49 -12.31
C ASN A 101 -18.02 6.93 -12.72
N THR A 102 -17.11 6.84 -11.75
CA THR A 102 -15.72 6.47 -11.98
C THR A 102 -15.40 5.10 -11.40
N GLY A 103 -14.89 4.21 -12.25
CA GLY A 103 -14.48 2.86 -11.88
C GLY A 103 -12.98 2.63 -12.08
N ILE A 104 -12.30 2.20 -11.02
CA ILE A 104 -10.89 1.83 -11.07
C ILE A 104 -10.63 0.43 -10.53
N SER A 105 -9.50 -0.16 -10.95
CA SER A 105 -8.93 -1.38 -10.36
C SER A 105 -7.42 -1.23 -10.23
N PHE A 106 -6.84 -1.66 -9.10
CA PHE A 106 -5.40 -1.77 -8.98
C PHE A 106 -4.93 -3.05 -9.68
N LEU A 107 -4.40 -2.92 -10.88
CA LEU A 107 -3.82 -4.06 -11.61
C LEU A 107 -2.51 -4.53 -11.00
N ASN A 108 -1.69 -3.59 -10.55
CA ASN A 108 -0.50 -3.83 -9.74
C ASN A 108 -0.25 -2.65 -8.79
N LEU A 109 0.00 -2.96 -7.52
CA LEU A 109 0.41 -1.97 -6.53
C LEU A 109 1.49 -2.60 -5.64
N ASP A 110 2.73 -2.18 -5.85
CA ASP A 110 3.90 -2.59 -5.07
C ASP A 110 4.82 -1.40 -4.80
N ASP A 111 6.02 -1.63 -4.28
CA ASP A 111 6.95 -0.56 -3.90
C ASP A 111 7.40 0.30 -5.09
N HIS A 112 7.42 -0.27 -6.30
CA HIS A 112 7.91 0.39 -7.53
C HIS A 112 6.84 0.62 -8.57
N THR A 113 5.69 -0.05 -8.48
CA THR A 113 4.67 0.01 -9.52
C THR A 113 3.32 0.43 -8.93
N ALA A 114 2.71 1.42 -9.56
CA ALA A 114 1.29 1.73 -9.43
C ALA A 114 0.68 1.64 -10.83
N GLN A 115 0.00 0.53 -11.13
CA GLN A 115 -0.73 0.30 -12.38
C GLN A 115 -2.22 0.26 -12.09
N VAL A 116 -2.95 1.22 -12.63
CA VAL A 116 -4.36 1.45 -12.33
C VAL A 116 -5.18 1.39 -13.61
N GLN A 117 -6.14 0.48 -13.65
CA GLN A 117 -7.17 0.47 -14.67
C GLN A 117 -8.20 1.57 -14.38
N LEU A 118 -8.49 2.42 -15.36
CA LEU A 118 -9.62 3.34 -15.39
C LEU A 118 -10.64 2.87 -16.43
N SER A 119 -11.70 2.23 -15.98
CA SER A 119 -12.69 1.63 -16.86
C SER A 119 -13.69 2.65 -17.42
N SER A 120 -14.00 3.70 -16.69
CA SER A 120 -14.92 4.79 -17.03
C SER A 120 -14.75 5.93 -16.03
N GLY A 121 -15.13 7.14 -16.43
CA GLY A 121 -15.14 8.33 -15.57
C GLY A 121 -13.85 9.12 -15.62
N ALA A 122 -13.56 9.86 -14.55
CA ALA A 122 -12.42 10.76 -14.51
C ALA A 122 -11.64 10.62 -13.18
N ILE A 123 -10.32 10.58 -13.30
CA ILE A 123 -9.41 10.65 -12.15
C ILE A 123 -8.47 11.83 -12.26
N ASN A 124 -8.19 12.46 -11.12
CA ASN A 124 -7.15 13.47 -10.96
C ASN A 124 -6.01 12.85 -10.13
N ILE A 125 -4.78 13.01 -10.59
CA ILE A 125 -3.60 12.39 -9.98
C ILE A 125 -2.59 13.48 -9.65
N ARG A 126 -2.17 13.55 -8.39
CA ARG A 126 -1.02 14.33 -7.96
C ARG A 126 0.14 13.38 -7.63
N VAL A 127 1.24 13.49 -8.36
CA VAL A 127 2.49 12.77 -8.08
C VAL A 127 3.48 13.78 -7.52
N ARG A 128 3.91 13.58 -6.27
CA ARG A 128 4.86 14.47 -5.55
C ARG A 128 6.29 13.95 -5.65
N GLY A 129 6.46 12.64 -5.74
CA GLY A 129 7.75 11.96 -5.90
C GLY A 129 7.60 10.76 -6.82
N LEU A 130 8.60 10.55 -7.67
CA LEU A 130 8.71 9.41 -8.59
C LEU A 130 10.19 9.10 -8.76
N ASP A 131 10.61 7.95 -8.30
CA ASP A 131 11.98 7.50 -8.46
C ASP A 131 12.23 6.95 -9.86
N ARG A 132 13.50 6.81 -10.25
CA ARG A 132 13.85 6.38 -11.61
C ARG A 132 13.33 5.00 -11.99
N ASP A 133 13.24 4.12 -10.99
CA ASP A 133 12.81 2.73 -11.18
C ASP A 133 11.30 2.57 -10.96
N ASP A 134 10.61 3.65 -10.60
CA ASP A 134 9.18 3.64 -10.38
C ASP A 134 8.40 3.69 -11.70
N ALA A 135 7.25 3.02 -11.68
CA ALA A 135 6.29 3.02 -12.76
C ALA A 135 4.93 3.48 -12.24
N PHE A 136 4.40 4.54 -12.83
CA PHE A 136 3.04 4.98 -12.60
C PHE A 136 2.29 4.94 -13.94
N GLU A 137 1.33 4.03 -14.07
CA GLU A 137 0.62 3.74 -15.32
C GLU A 137 -0.89 3.73 -15.10
N ILE A 138 -1.61 4.41 -15.99
CA ILE A 138 -3.07 4.42 -16.03
C ILE A 138 -3.53 3.78 -17.32
N ASP A 139 -4.27 2.69 -17.21
CA ASP A 139 -4.74 1.89 -18.31
C ASP A 139 -6.22 2.19 -18.60
N THR A 140 -6.52 2.71 -19.77
CA THR A 140 -7.87 3.04 -20.22
C THR A 140 -8.29 2.12 -21.39
N PRO A 141 -9.55 2.14 -21.84
CA PRO A 141 -9.96 1.35 -23.00
C PRO A 141 -9.21 1.67 -24.29
N ASN A 142 -8.58 2.83 -24.39
CA ASN A 142 -7.95 3.31 -25.62
C ASN A 142 -6.43 3.33 -25.55
N LEU A 143 -5.84 3.51 -24.35
CA LEU A 143 -4.39 3.71 -24.17
C LEU A 143 -3.93 3.35 -22.77
N ALA A 144 -2.61 3.15 -22.64
CA ALA A 144 -1.88 3.19 -21.38
C ALA A 144 -1.16 4.54 -21.27
N PHE A 145 -1.38 5.27 -20.19
CA PHE A 145 -0.66 6.51 -19.89
C PHE A 145 0.39 6.28 -18.82
N SER A 146 1.67 6.43 -19.19
CA SER A 146 2.82 6.35 -18.27
C SER A 146 3.22 7.73 -17.83
N ILE A 147 3.24 7.97 -16.52
CA ILE A 147 3.70 9.22 -15.89
C ILE A 147 5.22 9.13 -15.73
N TYR A 148 5.97 10.15 -16.18
CA TYR A 148 7.44 10.16 -16.14
C TYR A 148 8.04 11.18 -15.19
N GLN A 149 7.25 12.14 -14.73
CA GLN A 149 7.71 13.19 -13.84
C GLN A 149 6.68 13.46 -12.72
N PRO A 150 7.10 13.92 -11.55
CA PRO A 150 6.18 14.49 -10.59
C PRO A 150 5.34 15.61 -11.23
N GLY A 151 4.06 15.68 -10.86
CA GLY A 151 3.18 16.64 -11.50
C GLY A 151 1.71 16.44 -11.18
N SER A 152 0.84 17.10 -11.96
CA SER A 152 -0.62 17.05 -11.84
C SER A 152 -1.22 16.62 -13.17
N TYR A 153 -2.01 15.55 -13.12
CA TYR A 153 -2.54 14.85 -14.28
C TYR A 153 -4.05 14.60 -14.10
N ARG A 154 -4.81 14.66 -15.16
CA ARG A 154 -6.19 14.22 -15.20
C ARG A 154 -6.38 13.27 -16.36
N ILE A 155 -6.94 12.10 -16.10
CA ILE A 155 -7.23 11.07 -17.10
C ILE A 155 -8.72 10.78 -17.06
N GLU A 156 -9.34 10.75 -18.23
CA GLU A 156 -10.75 10.50 -18.40
C GLU A 156 -10.95 9.34 -19.38
N ALA A 157 -11.89 8.44 -19.08
CA ALA A 157 -12.36 7.41 -20.00
C ALA A 157 -13.86 7.59 -20.20
N SER A 158 -14.30 7.67 -21.46
CA SER A 158 -15.72 7.83 -21.79
C SER A 158 -16.56 6.68 -21.26
N GLU A 159 -17.83 6.93 -20.97
CA GLU A 159 -18.76 5.94 -20.43
C GLU A 159 -18.89 4.72 -21.35
N ASP A 160 -18.86 4.91 -22.67
CA ASP A 160 -18.91 3.85 -23.68
C ASP A 160 -17.53 3.26 -24.01
N GLY A 161 -16.43 3.85 -23.54
CA GLY A 161 -15.05 3.44 -23.81
C GLY A 161 -14.54 3.82 -25.19
N SER A 162 -15.23 4.70 -25.93
CA SER A 162 -14.87 5.07 -27.31
C SER A 162 -13.67 6.02 -27.38
N TYR A 163 -13.43 6.82 -26.35
CA TYR A 163 -12.30 7.73 -26.27
C TYR A 163 -11.76 7.89 -24.84
N SER A 164 -10.53 8.37 -24.76
CA SER A 164 -9.89 8.77 -23.50
C SER A 164 -9.27 10.15 -23.64
N VAL A 165 -9.24 10.91 -22.54
CA VAL A 165 -8.64 12.22 -22.51
C VAL A 165 -7.53 12.23 -21.46
N VAL A 166 -6.38 12.79 -21.83
CA VAL A 166 -5.24 13.00 -20.92
C VAL A 166 -4.96 14.50 -20.85
N THR A 167 -5.04 15.05 -19.66
CA THR A 167 -4.66 16.44 -19.38
C THR A 167 -3.45 16.46 -18.46
N VAL A 168 -2.35 17.06 -18.91
CA VAL A 168 -1.13 17.25 -18.14
C VAL A 168 -1.03 18.71 -17.74
N ARG A 169 -1.28 19.03 -16.48
CA ARG A 169 -1.18 20.40 -15.96
C ARG A 169 0.25 20.72 -15.57
N GLU A 170 0.92 19.77 -14.93
CA GLU A 170 2.32 19.81 -14.53
C GLU A 170 2.96 18.46 -14.82
N GLY A 171 4.24 18.42 -15.17
CA GLY A 171 4.99 17.21 -15.45
C GLY A 171 4.98 16.80 -16.92
N GLU A 172 5.23 15.52 -17.18
CA GLU A 172 5.28 14.90 -18.50
C GLU A 172 4.86 13.43 -18.41
N GLY A 173 4.19 12.91 -19.44
CA GLY A 173 3.87 11.52 -19.58
C GLY A 173 3.76 11.08 -21.03
N GLU A 174 3.51 9.80 -21.24
CA GLU A 174 3.41 9.17 -22.55
C GLU A 174 2.16 8.30 -22.65
N ALA A 175 1.33 8.58 -23.64
CA ALA A 175 0.21 7.73 -24.02
C ALA A 175 0.69 6.68 -25.03
N THR A 176 0.44 5.41 -24.77
CA THR A 176 0.82 4.27 -25.62
C THR A 176 -0.43 3.47 -26.01
N GLY A 177 -0.63 3.22 -27.28
CA GLY A 177 -1.71 2.39 -27.78
C GLY A 177 -1.48 1.98 -29.22
N ASN A 178 -1.87 0.76 -29.55
CA ASN A 178 -1.81 0.20 -30.91
C ASN A 178 -0.48 0.45 -31.68
N GLY A 179 0.65 0.31 -31.00
CA GLY A 179 1.98 0.49 -31.59
C GLY A 179 2.38 1.95 -31.87
N GLN A 180 1.67 2.91 -31.30
CA GLN A 180 1.99 4.34 -31.34
C GLN A 180 2.22 4.88 -29.94
N THR A 181 3.07 5.91 -29.82
CA THR A 181 3.28 6.66 -28.57
C THR A 181 3.20 8.15 -28.82
N TYR A 182 2.59 8.86 -27.86
CA TYR A 182 2.47 10.31 -27.89
C TYR A 182 2.94 10.87 -26.54
N LYS A 183 3.94 11.73 -26.58
CA LYS A 183 4.35 12.49 -25.40
C LYS A 183 3.41 13.66 -25.17
N ILE A 184 2.95 13.81 -23.94
CA ILE A 184 2.07 14.89 -23.51
C ILE A 184 2.81 15.69 -22.44
N HIS A 185 2.95 16.97 -22.71
CA HIS A 185 3.70 17.91 -21.87
C HIS A 185 2.77 18.76 -21.01
N ALA A 186 3.34 19.43 -20.02
CA ALA A 186 2.62 20.40 -19.21
C ALA A 186 1.90 21.45 -20.07
N GLY A 187 0.66 21.77 -19.72
CA GLY A 187 -0.20 22.71 -20.46
C GLY A 187 -0.94 22.08 -21.63
N GLN A 188 -0.85 20.76 -21.85
CA GLN A 188 -1.53 20.08 -22.95
C GLN A 188 -2.69 19.19 -22.46
N ARG A 189 -3.75 19.18 -23.27
CA ARG A 189 -4.88 18.26 -23.20
C ARG A 189 -4.96 17.48 -24.51
N ALA A 190 -4.97 16.16 -24.42
CA ALA A 190 -4.98 15.27 -25.58
C ALA A 190 -6.19 14.35 -25.53
N THR A 191 -6.98 14.35 -26.60
CA THR A 191 -8.12 13.43 -26.80
C THR A 191 -7.69 12.31 -27.73
N PHE A 192 -7.87 11.07 -27.28
CA PHE A 192 -7.51 9.87 -28.00
C PHE A 192 -8.75 9.07 -28.37
N ASN A 193 -8.93 8.84 -29.65
CA ASN A 193 -10.06 8.10 -30.18
C ASN A 193 -9.64 6.74 -30.75
N GLY A 194 -10.46 5.72 -30.52
CA GLY A 194 -10.28 4.38 -31.04
C GLY A 194 -9.34 3.50 -30.23
N SER A 195 -9.48 2.20 -30.42
CA SER A 195 -8.63 1.17 -29.82
C SER A 195 -7.73 0.47 -30.84
N ASP A 196 -8.10 0.49 -32.13
CA ASP A 196 -7.39 -0.17 -33.23
C ASP A 196 -6.44 0.78 -34.00
N SER A 197 -6.65 2.08 -33.90
CA SER A 197 -5.73 3.11 -34.34
C SER A 197 -5.83 4.28 -33.36
N LEU A 198 -4.75 4.55 -32.64
CA LEU A 198 -4.72 5.64 -31.68
C LEU A 198 -4.53 6.96 -32.44
N ASN A 199 -5.58 7.79 -32.50
CA ASN A 199 -5.52 9.12 -33.08
C ASN A 199 -5.57 10.15 -31.94
N ALA A 200 -4.58 11.01 -31.91
CA ALA A 200 -4.46 12.06 -30.89
C ALA A 200 -4.80 13.44 -31.46
N ASP A 201 -5.72 14.12 -30.82
CA ASP A 201 -5.96 15.55 -31.01
C ASP A 201 -5.46 16.29 -29.77
N VAL A 202 -4.50 17.21 -29.95
CA VAL A 202 -3.82 17.89 -28.85
C VAL A 202 -4.12 19.39 -28.88
N GLU A 203 -4.61 19.88 -27.78
CA GLU A 203 -4.96 21.28 -27.54
C GLU A 203 -4.33 21.83 -26.25
N GLN A 204 -4.40 23.13 -26.04
CA GLN A 204 -4.01 23.73 -24.76
C GLN A 204 -5.08 23.43 -23.70
N ILE A 205 -4.65 23.29 -22.44
CA ILE A 205 -5.58 23.07 -21.33
C ILE A 205 -6.56 24.24 -21.19
N GLY A 206 -7.81 23.92 -20.86
CA GLY A 206 -8.82 24.89 -20.48
C GLY A 206 -8.75 25.28 -19.00
N GLU A 207 -9.69 26.13 -18.58
CA GLU A 207 -9.88 26.49 -17.17
C GLU A 207 -10.24 25.27 -16.33
N PRO A 208 -9.84 25.24 -15.03
CA PRO A 208 -10.24 24.19 -14.10
C PRO A 208 -11.76 24.09 -13.94
N ASP A 209 -12.27 22.89 -13.79
CA ASP A 209 -13.66 22.63 -13.40
C ASP A 209 -13.78 22.39 -11.89
N GLN A 210 -15.01 22.14 -11.40
CA GLN A 210 -15.28 21.89 -9.98
C GLN A 210 -14.52 20.67 -9.42
N PHE A 211 -14.24 19.66 -10.24
CA PHE A 211 -13.46 18.50 -9.81
C PHE A 211 -11.99 18.86 -9.65
N ASP A 212 -11.44 19.66 -10.56
CA ASP A 212 -10.07 20.18 -10.45
C ASP A 212 -9.93 21.11 -9.23
N ASP A 213 -10.89 22.01 -9.00
CA ASP A 213 -10.88 22.93 -7.84
C ASP A 213 -10.91 22.17 -6.51
N TRP A 214 -11.73 21.11 -6.45
CA TRP A 214 -11.75 20.24 -5.29
C TRP A 214 -10.40 19.52 -5.10
N ALA A 215 -9.81 18.99 -6.17
CA ALA A 215 -8.51 18.34 -6.11
C ALA A 215 -7.41 19.30 -5.63
N TYR A 216 -7.38 20.54 -6.13
CA TYR A 216 -6.43 21.56 -5.68
C TYR A 216 -6.61 21.95 -4.22
N SER A 217 -7.84 22.07 -3.75
CA SER A 217 -8.08 22.36 -2.34
C SER A 217 -7.52 21.29 -1.40
N ARG A 218 -7.58 20.03 -1.82
CA ARG A 218 -7.01 18.92 -1.08
C ARG A 218 -5.49 18.84 -1.17
N ASP A 219 -4.92 19.17 -2.33
CA ASP A 219 -3.46 19.27 -2.47
C ASP A 219 -2.91 20.39 -1.58
N ASN A 220 -3.55 21.56 -1.57
CA ASN A 220 -3.17 22.68 -0.73
C ASN A 220 -3.22 22.32 0.77
N ARG A 221 -4.25 21.58 1.21
CA ARG A 221 -4.34 21.09 2.61
C ARG A 221 -3.13 20.20 2.95
N HIS A 222 -2.79 19.24 2.10
CA HIS A 222 -1.67 18.34 2.32
C HIS A 222 -0.32 19.08 2.32
N GLU A 223 -0.10 19.99 1.36
CA GLU A 223 1.14 20.75 1.21
C GLU A 223 1.39 21.72 2.38
N HIS A 224 0.34 22.16 3.06
CA HIS A 224 0.41 23.06 4.22
C HIS A 224 0.21 22.35 5.56
N SER A 225 0.27 21.01 5.57
CA SER A 225 0.13 20.24 6.81
C SER A 225 1.25 20.55 7.82
N ARG A 226 0.84 20.87 9.04
CA ARG A 226 1.75 21.10 10.17
C ARG A 226 2.43 19.82 10.60
N SER A 227 1.78 18.68 10.45
CA SER A 227 2.31 17.37 10.82
C SER A 227 3.46 16.92 9.94
N ALA A 228 3.61 17.45 8.72
CA ALA A 228 4.71 17.14 7.79
C ALA A 228 6.12 17.40 8.36
N GLN A 229 6.24 18.29 9.35
CA GLN A 229 7.52 18.57 10.00
C GLN A 229 7.96 17.47 11.00
N TYR A 230 7.04 16.60 11.42
CA TYR A 230 7.28 15.58 12.46
C TYR A 230 7.32 14.15 11.93
N VAL A 231 6.88 13.91 10.69
CA VAL A 231 6.74 12.57 10.09
C VAL A 231 7.49 12.46 8.77
N SER A 232 7.68 11.23 8.30
CA SER A 232 8.19 10.98 6.94
C SER A 232 7.18 11.46 5.88
N ASN A 233 7.67 12.06 4.80
CA ASN A 233 6.83 12.55 3.70
C ASN A 233 6.09 11.43 2.95
N ASP A 234 6.56 10.18 3.08
CA ASP A 234 5.92 9.00 2.48
C ASP A 234 4.82 8.40 3.36
N MET A 235 4.70 8.89 4.59
CA MET A 235 3.67 8.41 5.51
C MET A 235 2.29 8.84 5.00
N VAL A 236 1.38 7.88 4.89
CA VAL A 236 0.02 8.14 4.42
C VAL A 236 -0.86 8.63 5.57
N GLY A 237 -1.66 9.66 5.34
CA GLY A 237 -2.70 10.13 6.26
C GLY A 237 -2.21 11.02 7.41
N TYR A 238 -1.01 11.57 7.34
CA TYR A 238 -0.49 12.45 8.38
C TYR A 238 -1.17 13.83 8.40
N ASP A 239 -1.70 14.28 7.28
CA ASP A 239 -2.41 15.55 7.16
C ASP A 239 -3.74 15.56 7.95
N ASP A 240 -4.33 14.40 8.22
CA ASP A 240 -5.52 14.30 9.06
C ASP A 240 -5.22 14.55 10.55
N LEU A 241 -3.96 14.46 10.98
CA LEU A 241 -3.56 14.69 12.36
C LEU A 241 -3.72 16.16 12.76
N ASP A 242 -3.63 17.09 11.81
CA ASP A 242 -3.62 18.52 12.04
C ASP A 242 -4.90 19.06 12.69
N ASP A 243 -6.04 18.47 12.37
CA ASP A 243 -7.34 18.86 12.88
C ASP A 243 -7.82 18.02 14.07
N ASN A 244 -7.11 16.91 14.37
CA ASN A 244 -7.60 15.89 15.30
C ASN A 244 -6.71 15.68 16.53
N GLY A 245 -5.68 16.51 16.72
CA GLY A 245 -4.79 16.42 17.88
C GLY A 245 -3.73 17.50 17.92
N ASP A 246 -2.91 17.45 18.97
CA ASP A 246 -1.85 18.40 19.24
C ASP A 246 -0.49 17.71 19.31
N TRP A 247 0.51 18.25 18.61
CA TRP A 247 1.92 17.88 18.79
C TRP A 247 2.51 18.59 20.02
N ARG A 248 3.24 17.84 20.85
CA ARG A 248 3.92 18.34 22.05
C ARG A 248 5.27 17.69 22.19
N ASP A 249 6.19 18.44 22.77
CA ASP A 249 7.52 17.91 23.11
C ASP A 249 7.49 17.16 24.43
N ASP A 250 8.03 15.94 24.42
CA ASP A 250 8.22 15.10 25.61
C ASP A 250 9.71 14.81 25.79
N SER A 251 10.21 14.93 27.02
CA SER A 251 11.65 14.75 27.32
C SER A 251 12.18 13.34 27.06
N SER A 252 11.31 12.33 27.04
CA SER A 252 11.68 10.91 26.89
C SER A 252 11.42 10.38 25.47
N TYR A 253 10.45 10.98 24.76
CA TYR A 253 9.94 10.47 23.49
C TYR A 253 10.11 11.46 22.33
N GLY A 254 10.52 12.70 22.58
CA GLY A 254 10.58 13.76 21.56
C GLY A 254 9.21 14.29 21.20
N HIS A 255 8.94 14.45 19.91
CA HIS A 255 7.63 14.94 19.45
C HIS A 255 6.57 13.85 19.58
N VAL A 256 5.50 14.14 20.34
CA VAL A 256 4.38 13.24 20.60
C VAL A 256 3.10 13.91 20.16
N TRP A 257 2.31 13.24 19.37
CA TRP A 257 0.97 13.67 18.97
C TRP A 257 -0.08 13.12 19.91
N TYR A 258 -0.93 13.99 20.45
CA TYR A 258 -2.02 13.65 21.39
C TYR A 258 -3.36 13.85 20.70
N PRO A 259 -4.15 12.79 20.46
CA PRO A 259 -5.47 12.91 19.84
C PRO A 259 -6.47 13.67 20.73
N HIS A 260 -7.42 14.35 20.09
CA HIS A 260 -8.59 14.93 20.72
C HIS A 260 -9.66 13.85 20.93
N VAL A 261 -9.55 13.08 22.02
CA VAL A 261 -10.40 11.94 22.33
C VAL A 261 -10.98 12.03 23.74
N GLU A 262 -12.06 11.29 23.99
CA GLU A 262 -12.73 11.20 25.28
C GLU A 262 -11.83 10.55 26.35
N ALA A 263 -12.11 10.89 27.62
CA ALA A 263 -11.42 10.27 28.75
C ALA A 263 -11.68 8.75 28.78
N GLY A 264 -10.59 7.97 28.93
CA GLY A 264 -10.67 6.50 28.91
C GLY A 264 -10.60 5.86 27.52
N TRP A 265 -10.47 6.65 26.47
CA TRP A 265 -10.14 6.15 25.15
C TRP A 265 -8.76 5.44 25.15
N ALA A 266 -8.63 4.41 24.33
CA ALA A 266 -7.36 3.73 24.10
C ALA A 266 -7.23 3.34 22.61
N PRO A 267 -6.01 3.30 22.05
CA PRO A 267 -5.80 2.92 20.64
C PRO A 267 -6.20 1.47 20.36
N TYR A 268 -6.59 1.19 19.12
CA TYR A 268 -7.05 -0.12 18.63
C TYR A 268 -8.32 -0.64 19.34
N ARG A 269 -9.26 0.26 19.62
CA ARG A 269 -10.54 -0.08 20.25
C ARG A 269 -11.76 0.30 19.40
N GLU A 270 -11.68 1.38 18.66
CA GLU A 270 -12.76 1.90 17.82
C GLU A 270 -12.46 1.60 16.36
N GLY A 271 -12.88 0.44 15.90
CA GLY A 271 -12.59 -0.12 14.57
C GLY A 271 -12.84 -1.61 14.51
N HIS A 272 -12.23 -2.27 13.57
CA HIS A 272 -12.41 -3.71 13.32
C HIS A 272 -11.17 -4.32 12.67
N TRP A 273 -11.14 -5.67 12.60
CA TRP A 273 -10.04 -6.43 12.00
C TRP A 273 -10.46 -7.01 10.66
N ASP A 274 -9.98 -6.44 9.57
CA ASP A 274 -10.15 -6.99 8.22
C ASP A 274 -9.05 -8.00 7.91
N TRP A 275 -9.32 -8.88 6.93
CA TRP A 275 -8.31 -9.75 6.35
C TRP A 275 -7.87 -9.19 5.00
N ILE A 276 -6.62 -8.76 4.90
CA ILE A 276 -6.06 -8.11 3.71
C ILE A 276 -4.74 -8.79 3.33
N ASP A 277 -4.70 -9.44 2.17
CA ASP A 277 -3.48 -10.03 1.64
C ASP A 277 -2.46 -8.94 1.22
N PRO A 278 -1.17 -9.17 1.42
CA PRO A 278 -0.52 -10.37 1.96
C PRO A 278 -0.27 -10.34 3.48
N TRP A 279 -0.78 -9.35 4.22
CA TRP A 279 -0.49 -9.17 5.65
C TRP A 279 -1.39 -9.98 6.59
N GLY A 280 -2.59 -10.35 6.14
CA GLY A 280 -3.59 -10.99 6.97
C GLY A 280 -4.40 -10.00 7.80
N TYR A 281 -4.60 -10.28 9.10
CA TYR A 281 -5.38 -9.41 9.96
C TYR A 281 -4.79 -8.01 10.05
N THR A 282 -5.60 -7.07 9.62
CA THR A 282 -5.26 -5.65 9.46
C THR A 282 -6.27 -4.81 10.22
N TRP A 283 -5.81 -3.85 11.01
CA TRP A 283 -6.68 -2.93 11.72
C TRP A 283 -7.24 -1.87 10.77
N VAL A 284 -8.54 -1.63 10.85
CA VAL A 284 -9.23 -0.52 10.17
C VAL A 284 -9.92 0.30 11.25
N ASP A 285 -9.42 1.51 11.46
CA ASP A 285 -9.94 2.41 12.49
C ASP A 285 -11.13 3.21 11.96
N ASP A 286 -12.13 3.44 12.82
CA ASP A 286 -13.36 4.17 12.46
C ASP A 286 -13.16 5.71 12.48
N SER A 287 -12.08 6.22 13.11
CA SER A 287 -11.77 7.65 13.18
C SER A 287 -11.23 8.16 11.85
N SER A 288 -11.59 9.38 11.43
CA SER A 288 -11.10 9.98 10.18
C SER A 288 -9.56 10.11 10.12
N TRP A 289 -8.92 10.33 11.27
CA TRP A 289 -7.48 10.41 11.46
C TRP A 289 -6.80 9.06 11.72
N GLY A 290 -7.60 7.99 11.78
CA GLY A 290 -7.20 6.67 12.26
C GLY A 290 -6.41 5.84 11.24
N TYR A 291 -5.50 6.44 10.47
CA TYR A 291 -4.62 5.67 9.57
C TYR A 291 -3.15 5.77 10.01
N ALA A 292 -2.56 6.96 9.95
CA ALA A 292 -1.15 7.13 10.29
C ALA A 292 -0.78 6.56 11.67
N PRO A 293 -1.51 6.86 12.77
CA PRO A 293 -1.13 6.39 14.09
C PRO A 293 -1.33 4.89 14.34
N PHE A 294 -2.05 4.19 13.46
CA PHE A 294 -2.32 2.76 13.62
C PHE A 294 -1.46 1.88 12.72
N HIS A 295 -0.93 2.44 11.64
CA HIS A 295 -0.08 1.71 10.68
C HIS A 295 1.39 2.12 10.74
N TYR A 296 1.69 3.21 11.44
CA TYR A 296 3.05 3.74 11.62
C TYR A 296 3.28 4.15 13.07
N GLY A 297 4.55 4.29 13.47
CA GLY A 297 4.92 4.78 14.78
C GLY A 297 4.61 3.83 15.94
N ARG A 298 4.46 4.40 17.14
CA ARG A 298 4.19 3.67 18.39
C ARG A 298 3.30 4.49 19.31
N TRP A 299 2.52 3.81 20.14
CA TRP A 299 1.69 4.44 21.14
C TRP A 299 2.32 4.39 22.55
N VAL A 300 2.15 5.43 23.33
CA VAL A 300 2.62 5.50 24.71
C VAL A 300 1.59 6.21 25.60
N SER A 301 1.45 5.76 26.84
CA SER A 301 0.64 6.46 27.83
C SER A 301 1.53 7.34 28.69
N VAL A 302 1.40 8.66 28.56
CA VAL A 302 2.11 9.66 29.36
C VAL A 302 1.11 10.32 30.31
N SER A 303 1.33 10.17 31.62
CA SER A 303 0.42 10.70 32.67
C SER A 303 -1.06 10.34 32.46
N GLY A 304 -1.32 9.11 32.00
CA GLY A 304 -2.68 8.60 31.76
C GLY A 304 -3.33 9.08 30.47
N ARG A 305 -2.61 9.79 29.59
CA ARG A 305 -3.05 10.19 28.25
C ARG A 305 -2.29 9.42 27.19
N TRP A 306 -2.99 8.95 26.20
CA TRP A 306 -2.36 8.30 25.05
C TRP A 306 -1.78 9.34 24.11
N GLY A 307 -0.51 9.13 23.76
CA GLY A 307 0.22 9.89 22.76
C GLY A 307 0.84 8.95 21.71
N TRP A 308 0.92 9.42 20.51
CA TRP A 308 1.54 8.71 19.39
C TRP A 308 2.91 9.31 19.06
N VAL A 309 3.91 8.45 18.92
CA VAL A 309 5.30 8.78 18.57
C VAL A 309 5.54 8.27 17.16
N ALA A 310 5.75 9.17 16.20
CA ALA A 310 6.11 8.82 14.84
C ALA A 310 7.48 8.13 14.79
N GLY A 311 7.72 7.40 13.70
CA GLY A 311 9.05 6.92 13.35
C GLY A 311 10.00 8.06 12.94
N PRO A 312 11.30 7.77 12.70
CA PRO A 312 12.26 8.76 12.22
C PRO A 312 11.80 9.36 10.87
N ARG A 313 11.86 10.70 10.79
CA ARG A 313 11.37 11.45 9.64
C ARG A 313 12.15 11.19 8.35
N GLU A 314 13.44 10.97 8.46
CA GLU A 314 14.38 10.81 7.34
C GLU A 314 14.38 9.39 6.73
N VAL A 315 13.54 8.51 7.26
CA VAL A 315 13.43 7.12 6.80
C VAL A 315 12.11 6.95 6.05
N HIS A 316 12.16 6.25 4.90
CA HIS A 316 10.94 5.86 4.19
C HIS A 316 9.99 5.12 5.11
N ALA A 317 8.75 5.57 5.18
CA ALA A 317 7.73 4.97 6.02
C ALA A 317 7.33 3.59 5.44
N VAL A 318 7.47 2.55 6.25
CA VAL A 318 7.05 1.19 5.89
C VAL A 318 5.73 0.89 6.59
N TYR A 319 4.72 0.60 5.79
CA TYR A 319 3.39 0.23 6.27
C TYR A 319 3.41 -1.06 7.11
N ALA A 320 2.63 -1.08 8.20
CA ALA A 320 2.33 -2.26 8.99
C ALA A 320 0.82 -2.43 9.17
N PRO A 321 0.28 -3.66 9.09
CA PRO A 321 -1.17 -3.90 9.17
C PRO A 321 -1.77 -3.50 10.53
N ALA A 322 -1.00 -3.64 11.59
CA ALA A 322 -1.27 -3.16 12.94
C ALA A 322 -0.01 -3.27 13.79
N LEU A 323 0.29 -2.26 14.60
CA LEU A 323 1.46 -2.23 15.47
C LEU A 323 1.06 -2.61 16.90
N VAL A 324 0.61 -3.85 17.05
CA VAL A 324 0.12 -4.43 18.32
C VAL A 324 0.84 -5.71 18.69
N VAL A 325 0.66 -6.11 19.93
CA VAL A 325 1.02 -7.42 20.46
C VAL A 325 -0.26 -8.16 20.82
N PHE A 326 -0.41 -9.38 20.34
CA PHE A 326 -1.54 -10.23 20.68
C PHE A 326 -1.30 -10.96 22.00
N VAL A 327 -2.36 -11.17 22.78
CA VAL A 327 -2.37 -11.93 24.02
C VAL A 327 -3.58 -12.88 24.07
N GLY A 328 -3.40 -14.01 24.74
CA GLY A 328 -4.45 -15.01 24.86
C GLY A 328 -4.14 -16.30 24.07
N GLY A 329 -5.12 -17.17 23.91
CA GLY A 329 -5.01 -18.40 23.09
C GLY A 329 -4.11 -19.48 23.70
N GLY A 330 -4.66 -20.41 24.47
CA GLY A 330 -3.88 -21.52 25.01
C GLY A 330 -4.32 -21.98 26.40
N GLY A 331 -5.61 -21.96 26.70
CA GLY A 331 -6.15 -22.58 27.92
C GLY A 331 -5.97 -21.82 29.23
N GLY A 332 -5.49 -20.57 29.18
CA GLY A 332 -5.49 -19.64 30.32
C GLY A 332 -6.74 -18.74 30.31
N GLY A 333 -6.91 -17.85 31.29
CA GLY A 333 -8.07 -17.03 31.58
C GLY A 333 -8.69 -16.20 30.44
N PHE A 334 -8.05 -16.09 29.25
CA PHE A 334 -8.64 -15.50 28.05
C PHE A 334 -9.73 -16.36 27.39
N GLY A 335 -9.82 -17.67 27.70
CA GLY A 335 -10.82 -18.58 27.09
C GLY A 335 -10.78 -18.55 25.56
N ALA A 336 -11.98 -18.39 24.94
CA ALA A 336 -12.14 -18.26 23.49
C ALA A 336 -12.04 -16.78 23.00
N ASN A 337 -11.29 -15.94 23.71
CA ASN A 337 -11.10 -14.54 23.32
C ASN A 337 -9.73 -14.29 22.73
N VAL A 338 -9.63 -13.25 21.91
CA VAL A 338 -8.40 -12.67 21.35
C VAL A 338 -8.23 -11.32 22.02
N GLY A 339 -7.04 -11.07 22.58
CA GLY A 339 -6.69 -9.77 23.13
C GLY A 339 -5.48 -9.18 22.43
N TRP A 340 -5.33 -7.87 22.52
CA TRP A 340 -4.17 -7.13 22.00
C TRP A 340 -3.97 -5.82 22.76
N PHE A 341 -2.75 -5.31 22.67
CA PHE A 341 -2.40 -3.97 23.14
C PHE A 341 -1.40 -3.32 22.18
N PRO A 342 -1.33 -1.96 22.10
CA PRO A 342 -0.41 -1.28 21.20
C PRO A 342 1.05 -1.46 21.61
N LEU A 343 1.96 -1.59 20.63
CA LEU A 343 3.40 -1.51 20.85
C LEU A 343 3.80 -0.11 21.32
N GLY A 344 4.71 -0.06 22.29
CA GLY A 344 5.34 1.15 22.80
C GLY A 344 6.59 1.55 22.03
N PRO A 345 7.10 2.79 22.22
CA PRO A 345 8.36 3.22 21.66
C PRO A 345 9.52 2.27 22.01
N ARG A 346 10.39 2.03 21.01
CA ARG A 346 11.55 1.10 21.09
C ARG A 346 11.19 -0.39 21.15
N GLU A 347 9.93 -0.76 21.13
CA GLU A 347 9.49 -2.16 21.06
C GLU A 347 9.48 -2.66 19.62
N VAL A 348 9.98 -3.90 19.45
CA VAL A 348 10.10 -4.53 18.13
C VAL A 348 8.77 -5.13 17.68
N TYR A 349 8.30 -4.72 16.51
CA TYR A 349 7.20 -5.35 15.82
C TYR A 349 7.68 -6.65 15.15
N VAL A 350 6.98 -7.75 15.40
CA VAL A 350 7.22 -9.05 14.77
C VAL A 350 6.03 -9.40 13.88
N PRO A 351 6.20 -9.36 12.56
CA PRO A 351 5.13 -9.71 11.62
C PRO A 351 4.54 -11.11 11.84
N SER A 352 3.21 -11.24 11.71
CA SER A 352 2.52 -12.54 11.72
C SER A 352 2.64 -13.29 10.40
N TYR A 353 2.95 -12.59 9.32
CA TYR A 353 3.15 -13.05 7.96
C TYR A 353 4.61 -13.41 7.66
N HIS A 354 4.84 -14.06 6.54
CA HIS A 354 6.18 -14.48 6.12
C HIS A 354 6.96 -13.30 5.54
N VAL A 355 8.16 -13.06 6.08
CA VAL A 355 9.03 -11.96 5.65
C VAL A 355 10.49 -12.29 5.81
N SER A 356 11.33 -11.61 5.02
CA SER A 356 12.78 -11.64 5.16
C SER A 356 13.23 -10.88 6.42
N ARG A 357 14.46 -11.15 6.85
CA ARG A 357 15.09 -10.38 7.94
C ARG A 357 15.20 -8.90 7.59
N ALA A 358 15.55 -8.59 6.33
CA ALA A 358 15.67 -7.21 5.86
C ALA A 358 14.35 -6.44 5.98
N TYR A 359 13.22 -7.10 5.71
CA TYR A 359 11.91 -6.50 5.92
C TYR A 359 11.64 -6.19 7.40
N VAL A 360 11.95 -7.14 8.31
CA VAL A 360 11.76 -6.92 9.75
C VAL A 360 12.62 -5.74 10.23
N GLU A 361 13.84 -5.59 9.71
CA GLU A 361 14.70 -4.44 10.02
C GLU A 361 14.05 -3.15 9.49
N ARG A 362 13.63 -3.08 8.22
CA ARG A 362 13.01 -1.90 7.61
C ARG A 362 11.73 -1.46 8.34
N VAL A 363 10.78 -2.38 8.57
CA VAL A 363 9.51 -2.04 9.22
C VAL A 363 9.67 -1.56 10.66
N ASN A 364 10.73 -1.98 11.35
CA ASN A 364 10.99 -1.50 12.71
C ASN A 364 11.73 -0.17 12.72
N ILE A 365 12.78 -0.02 11.93
CA ILE A 365 13.57 1.22 11.87
C ILE A 365 12.72 2.40 11.38
N SER A 366 11.80 2.18 10.44
CA SER A 366 10.90 3.22 9.95
C SER A 366 9.82 3.63 10.96
N ASN A 367 9.49 2.78 11.92
CA ASN A 367 8.37 2.97 12.84
C ASN A 367 8.80 3.27 14.30
N THR A 368 10.05 3.12 14.64
CA THR A 368 10.56 3.49 15.97
C THR A 368 12.08 3.53 16.00
N THR A 369 12.64 4.26 16.96
CA THR A 369 14.09 4.23 17.21
C THR A 369 14.46 2.97 17.98
N VAL A 370 15.06 2.00 17.30
CA VAL A 370 15.52 0.72 17.88
C VAL A 370 16.84 0.29 17.23
N ASN A 371 17.73 -0.36 17.98
CA ASN A 371 18.99 -0.82 17.41
C ASN A 371 18.86 -2.19 16.71
N ASN A 372 19.68 -2.40 15.68
CA ASN A 372 19.66 -3.61 14.87
C ASN A 372 19.98 -4.89 15.66
N THR A 373 20.77 -4.81 16.74
CA THR A 373 21.06 -5.96 17.61
C THR A 373 19.79 -6.46 18.29
N THR A 374 18.97 -5.54 18.80
CA THR A 374 17.69 -5.88 19.42
C THR A 374 16.75 -6.52 18.41
N ILE A 375 16.61 -5.93 17.21
CA ILE A 375 15.78 -6.48 16.12
C ILE A 375 16.26 -7.89 15.76
N THR A 376 17.58 -8.06 15.57
CA THR A 376 18.19 -9.36 15.23
C THR A 376 17.91 -10.42 16.28
N ASN A 377 18.06 -10.08 17.56
CA ASN A 377 17.81 -11.01 18.67
C ASN A 377 16.34 -11.43 18.71
N VAL A 378 15.42 -10.49 18.53
CA VAL A 378 13.98 -10.79 18.48
C VAL A 378 13.65 -11.64 17.25
N TYR A 379 14.19 -11.31 16.08
CA TYR A 379 14.02 -12.08 14.85
C TYR A 379 14.47 -13.53 15.02
N ASN A 380 15.70 -13.75 15.50
CA ASN A 380 16.25 -15.08 15.71
C ASN A 380 15.44 -15.89 16.73
N THR A 381 15.01 -15.26 17.82
CA THR A 381 14.24 -15.94 18.86
C THR A 381 12.83 -16.29 18.38
N THR A 382 12.19 -15.39 17.66
CA THR A 382 10.75 -15.52 17.37
C THR A 382 10.48 -16.16 16.03
N ILE A 383 11.25 -15.82 14.99
CA ILE A 383 11.01 -16.28 13.63
C ILE A 383 11.84 -17.52 13.33
N VAL A 384 13.16 -17.46 13.51
CA VAL A 384 14.06 -18.57 13.20
C VAL A 384 13.84 -19.76 14.14
N ASN A 385 13.81 -19.53 15.45
CA ASN A 385 13.60 -20.59 16.45
C ASN A 385 12.12 -20.99 16.60
N ARG A 386 11.21 -20.35 15.82
CA ARG A 386 9.75 -20.62 15.84
C ARG A 386 9.13 -20.54 17.24
N THR A 387 9.71 -19.73 18.12
CA THR A 387 9.17 -19.55 19.47
C THR A 387 7.92 -18.67 19.39
N THR A 388 6.77 -19.25 19.69
CA THR A 388 5.48 -18.53 19.68
C THR A 388 5.27 -17.69 20.93
N ASN A 389 5.92 -18.05 22.05
CA ASN A 389 5.80 -17.37 23.33
C ASN A 389 7.08 -16.60 23.64
N VAL A 390 7.03 -15.26 23.58
CA VAL A 390 8.14 -14.39 23.94
C VAL A 390 8.02 -14.07 25.44
N THR A 391 8.68 -14.89 26.29
CA THR A 391 8.53 -14.82 27.75
C THR A 391 9.42 -13.75 28.41
N ASN A 392 10.45 -13.24 27.72
CA ASN A 392 11.46 -12.37 28.31
C ASN A 392 11.42 -10.90 27.85
N VAL A 393 10.35 -10.47 27.16
CA VAL A 393 10.18 -9.09 26.74
C VAL A 393 9.15 -8.40 27.62
N THR A 394 9.55 -7.31 28.24
CA THR A 394 8.63 -6.44 28.99
C THR A 394 8.05 -5.42 28.03
N TYR A 395 6.73 -5.40 27.90
CA TYR A 395 5.99 -4.44 27.08
C TYR A 395 5.42 -3.31 27.97
N VAL A 396 5.76 -2.07 27.66
CA VAL A 396 5.39 -0.90 28.49
C VAL A 396 3.88 -0.70 28.59
N ASN A 397 3.15 -0.97 27.48
CA ASN A 397 1.71 -0.73 27.42
C ASN A 397 0.86 -1.88 27.98
N ARG A 398 1.45 -3.07 28.18
CA ARG A 398 0.72 -4.24 28.69
C ARG A 398 0.01 -3.99 30.02
N ASN A 399 0.68 -3.24 30.93
CA ASN A 399 0.20 -2.97 32.28
C ASN A 399 -0.50 -1.62 32.40
N VAL A 400 -0.64 -0.86 31.32
CA VAL A 400 -1.42 0.38 31.31
C VAL A 400 -2.90 0.04 31.42
N GLN A 401 -3.56 0.67 32.38
CA GLN A 401 -4.97 0.44 32.62
C GLN A 401 -5.79 0.76 31.35
N GLY A 402 -6.58 -0.21 30.88
CA GLY A 402 -7.40 -0.06 29.69
C GLY A 402 -6.66 -0.18 28.35
N ALA A 403 -5.34 -0.47 28.35
CA ALA A 403 -4.60 -0.65 27.11
C ALA A 403 -4.93 -1.96 26.38
N VAL A 404 -5.25 -3.01 27.14
CA VAL A 404 -5.61 -4.31 26.55
C VAL A 404 -7.07 -4.30 26.14
N THR A 405 -7.32 -4.57 24.88
CA THR A 405 -8.66 -4.81 24.32
C THR A 405 -8.80 -6.28 23.99
N ALA A 406 -9.96 -6.88 24.28
CA ALA A 406 -10.23 -8.27 23.97
C ALA A 406 -11.65 -8.44 23.41
N VAL A 407 -11.78 -9.37 22.44
CA VAL A 407 -13.07 -9.74 21.84
C VAL A 407 -13.16 -11.27 21.70
N PRO A 408 -14.36 -11.86 21.58
CA PRO A 408 -14.53 -13.25 21.21
C PRO A 408 -13.86 -13.55 19.86
N GLN A 409 -13.24 -14.73 19.72
CA GLN A 409 -12.58 -15.16 18.46
C GLN A 409 -13.51 -15.03 17.25
N ARG A 410 -14.79 -15.32 17.41
CA ARG A 410 -15.77 -15.19 16.33
C ARG A 410 -15.91 -13.74 15.87
N ALA A 411 -15.97 -12.77 16.79
CA ALA A 411 -16.06 -11.37 16.45
C ALA A 411 -14.81 -10.86 15.74
N PHE A 412 -13.63 -11.32 16.20
CA PHE A 412 -12.34 -11.04 15.56
C PHE A 412 -12.29 -11.59 14.12
N ALA A 413 -12.70 -12.85 13.93
CA ALA A 413 -12.63 -13.54 12.64
C ALA A 413 -13.58 -12.98 11.58
N SER A 414 -14.63 -12.27 11.96
CA SER A 414 -15.69 -11.78 11.06
C SER A 414 -15.79 -10.25 10.99
N ALA A 415 -14.71 -9.54 11.29
CA ALA A 415 -14.62 -8.08 11.22
C ALA A 415 -15.75 -7.33 11.98
N GLN A 416 -16.20 -7.88 13.10
CA GLN A 416 -17.22 -7.18 13.89
C GLN A 416 -16.60 -5.95 14.57
N PRO A 417 -17.36 -4.83 14.68
CA PRO A 417 -16.91 -3.64 15.38
C PRO A 417 -16.46 -3.97 16.81
N VAL A 418 -15.19 -3.70 17.10
CA VAL A 418 -14.53 -4.06 18.36
C VAL A 418 -15.21 -3.41 19.56
N ALA A 419 -15.58 -2.13 19.46
CA ALA A 419 -16.25 -1.41 20.54
C ALA A 419 -17.55 -2.10 21.03
N ARG A 420 -18.26 -2.79 20.12
CA ARG A 420 -19.51 -3.53 20.46
C ARG A 420 -19.26 -4.94 20.97
N ALA A 421 -18.15 -5.55 20.53
CA ALA A 421 -17.81 -6.94 20.85
C ALA A 421 -16.84 -7.06 22.04
N ALA A 422 -16.29 -5.94 22.54
CA ALA A 422 -15.28 -5.93 23.58
C ALA A 422 -15.77 -6.60 24.88
N VAL A 423 -14.92 -7.46 25.43
CA VAL A 423 -15.15 -8.15 26.71
C VAL A 423 -14.15 -7.65 27.75
N ARG A 424 -14.58 -7.62 29.01
CA ARG A 424 -13.68 -7.30 30.13
C ARG A 424 -12.82 -8.52 30.44
N VAL A 425 -11.52 -8.28 30.59
CA VAL A 425 -10.54 -9.26 31.04
C VAL A 425 -9.91 -8.79 32.34
N ASP A 426 -9.75 -9.69 33.29
CA ASP A 426 -9.15 -9.36 34.58
C ASP A 426 -7.66 -9.01 34.44
N ALA A 427 -7.16 -8.05 35.21
CA ALA A 427 -5.77 -7.62 35.16
C ALA A 427 -4.77 -8.75 35.46
N ARG A 428 -5.15 -9.73 36.29
CA ARG A 428 -4.34 -10.91 36.60
C ARG A 428 -4.24 -11.84 35.38
N GLU A 429 -5.35 -12.00 34.67
CA GLU A 429 -5.39 -12.78 33.43
C GLU A 429 -4.53 -12.13 32.34
N ILE A 430 -4.63 -10.78 32.21
CA ILE A 430 -3.77 -10.02 31.30
C ILE A 430 -2.29 -10.22 31.64
N ALA A 431 -1.91 -10.13 32.93
CA ALA A 431 -0.53 -10.25 33.36
C ALA A 431 0.05 -11.66 33.12
N SER A 432 -0.76 -12.71 33.24
CA SER A 432 -0.35 -14.12 33.07
C SER A 432 -0.51 -14.62 31.64
N ALA A 433 -1.28 -13.94 30.77
CA ALA A 433 -1.56 -14.39 29.40
C ALA A 433 -0.27 -14.49 28.56
N PRO A 434 -0.09 -15.55 27.77
CA PRO A 434 1.04 -15.62 26.85
C PRO A 434 0.93 -14.55 25.79
N VAL A 435 2.07 -13.98 25.44
CA VAL A 435 2.20 -13.07 24.29
C VAL A 435 2.36 -13.90 23.03
N MET A 436 1.59 -13.59 22.01
CA MET A 436 1.56 -14.32 20.76
C MET A 436 1.98 -13.42 19.59
N ARG A 437 2.76 -13.97 18.67
CA ARG A 437 3.08 -13.33 17.41
C ARG A 437 1.87 -13.22 16.49
N ARG A 438 0.99 -14.20 16.51
CA ARG A 438 -0.20 -14.30 15.66
C ARG A 438 -1.38 -14.89 16.42
N VAL A 439 -2.56 -14.56 15.93
CA VAL A 439 -3.81 -15.19 16.36
C VAL A 439 -4.10 -16.40 15.49
N ALA A 440 -4.16 -17.59 16.09
CA ALA A 440 -4.44 -18.83 15.35
C ALA A 440 -5.94 -19.02 15.10
N VAL A 441 -6.55 -18.05 14.42
CA VAL A 441 -7.97 -18.02 14.03
C VAL A 441 -8.04 -17.76 12.53
N ASN A 442 -8.76 -18.60 11.79
CA ASN A 442 -8.98 -18.37 10.37
C ASN A 442 -9.99 -17.24 10.16
N PRO A 443 -9.75 -16.34 9.21
CA PRO A 443 -10.73 -15.32 8.83
C PRO A 443 -11.95 -15.97 8.19
N THR A 444 -13.09 -15.33 8.37
CA THR A 444 -14.28 -15.63 7.57
C THR A 444 -14.33 -14.70 6.36
N ARG A 445 -15.23 -14.98 5.43
CA ARG A 445 -15.41 -14.14 4.23
C ARG A 445 -15.80 -12.70 4.59
N GLU A 446 -16.54 -12.52 5.68
CA GLU A 446 -16.91 -11.20 6.18
C GLU A 446 -15.69 -10.35 6.54
N ALA A 447 -14.58 -10.96 7.01
CA ALA A 447 -13.34 -10.24 7.28
C ALA A 447 -12.64 -9.77 5.99
N VAL A 448 -12.82 -10.47 4.89
CA VAL A 448 -12.31 -10.04 3.56
C VAL A 448 -13.15 -8.92 3.00
N LEU A 449 -14.46 -9.02 3.09
CA LEU A 449 -15.40 -8.01 2.60
C LEU A 449 -15.41 -6.74 3.47
N GLY A 450 -15.03 -6.85 4.76
CA GLY A 450 -15.00 -5.76 5.72
C GLY A 450 -16.30 -5.59 6.52
N ALA A 451 -16.24 -4.78 7.57
CA ALA A 451 -17.31 -4.64 8.58
C ALA A 451 -18.68 -4.24 8.00
N ARG A 452 -18.73 -3.57 6.86
CA ARG A 452 -19.98 -3.14 6.24
C ARG A 452 -20.67 -4.23 5.40
N ALA A 453 -20.01 -5.34 5.13
CA ALA A 453 -20.64 -6.47 4.43
C ALA A 453 -21.84 -7.04 5.18
N SER A 454 -21.87 -6.93 6.51
CA SER A 454 -22.96 -7.41 7.36
C SER A 454 -24.12 -6.43 7.49
N THR A 455 -23.94 -5.16 7.13
CA THR A 455 -25.00 -4.16 7.12
C THR A 455 -25.66 -4.13 5.75
N ALA A 456 -26.93 -4.53 5.69
CA ALA A 456 -27.74 -4.67 4.46
C ALA A 456 -28.02 -3.33 3.72
N ASN A 457 -27.09 -2.39 3.71
CA ASN A 457 -27.17 -1.23 2.84
C ASN A 457 -26.92 -1.71 1.41
N ARG A 458 -27.95 -1.63 0.59
CA ARG A 458 -27.84 -1.86 -0.84
C ARG A 458 -26.78 -0.92 -1.37
N VAL A 459 -25.66 -1.51 -1.75
CA VAL A 459 -24.56 -0.83 -2.43
C VAL A 459 -24.92 -0.80 -3.91
N THR A 460 -24.71 0.32 -4.56
CA THR A 460 -24.82 0.40 -6.00
C THR A 460 -23.61 -0.29 -6.60
N ALA A 461 -23.80 -1.53 -7.07
CA ALA A 461 -22.76 -2.19 -7.85
C ALA A 461 -22.63 -1.46 -9.20
N PRO A 462 -21.41 -1.23 -9.70
CA PRO A 462 -21.20 -0.64 -11.01
C PRO A 462 -21.75 -1.55 -12.11
N PRO A 463 -22.09 -1.00 -13.30
CA PRO A 463 -22.47 -1.83 -14.43
C PRO A 463 -21.33 -2.82 -14.77
N PRO A 464 -21.60 -4.14 -14.84
CA PRO A 464 -20.54 -5.13 -15.12
C PRO A 464 -19.83 -4.88 -16.46
N ALA A 465 -20.55 -4.34 -17.45
CA ALA A 465 -19.98 -3.96 -18.74
C ALA A 465 -18.92 -2.85 -18.64
N VAL A 466 -19.01 -2.00 -17.62
CA VAL A 466 -18.01 -0.96 -17.35
C VAL A 466 -16.77 -1.58 -16.66
N MET A 467 -16.97 -2.27 -15.55
CA MET A 467 -15.84 -2.78 -14.76
C MET A 467 -15.05 -3.90 -15.43
N ASN A 468 -15.69 -4.69 -16.28
CA ASN A 468 -15.04 -5.77 -17.04
C ASN A 468 -14.56 -5.32 -18.44
N ARG A 469 -14.61 -4.02 -18.74
CA ARG A 469 -14.16 -3.48 -20.02
C ARG A 469 -12.67 -3.72 -20.20
N GLN A 470 -12.29 -4.14 -21.43
CA GLN A 470 -10.89 -4.30 -21.79
C GLN A 470 -10.18 -2.94 -21.81
N VAL A 471 -8.99 -2.91 -21.24
CA VAL A 471 -8.09 -1.75 -21.25
C VAL A 471 -6.78 -2.08 -21.96
N ILE A 472 -6.11 -1.04 -22.43
CA ILE A 472 -4.78 -1.13 -23.03
C ILE A 472 -3.75 -0.85 -21.93
N ALA A 473 -2.82 -1.76 -21.75
CA ALA A 473 -1.70 -1.63 -20.82
C ALA A 473 -0.37 -1.61 -21.57
N LYS A 474 0.63 -0.90 -21.06
CA LYS A 474 2.01 -0.95 -21.55
C LYS A 474 2.79 -2.05 -20.81
N ARG A 475 2.51 -2.24 -19.52
CA ARG A 475 3.12 -3.26 -18.67
C ARG A 475 2.14 -4.44 -18.49
N THR A 476 2.68 -5.66 -18.49
CA THR A 476 1.88 -6.84 -18.15
C THR A 476 1.63 -6.85 -16.65
N PRO A 477 0.38 -6.74 -16.18
CA PRO A 477 0.09 -6.85 -14.77
C PRO A 477 0.33 -8.27 -14.25
N PRO A 478 0.60 -8.45 -12.93
CA PRO A 478 0.66 -9.77 -12.33
C PRO A 478 -0.70 -10.47 -12.46
N PRO A 479 -0.73 -11.80 -12.52
CA PRO A 479 -2.01 -12.53 -12.56
C PRO A 479 -2.90 -12.16 -11.37
N PRO A 480 -4.24 -12.13 -11.53
CA PRO A 480 -5.16 -11.76 -10.46
C PRO A 480 -5.01 -12.69 -9.25
N PRO A 481 -5.26 -12.20 -8.02
CA PRO A 481 -5.26 -13.02 -6.82
C PRO A 481 -6.27 -14.16 -6.91
N PRO A 482 -5.99 -15.34 -6.31
CA PRO A 482 -6.96 -16.43 -6.23
C PRO A 482 -8.14 -16.03 -5.33
N SER A 483 -9.33 -16.63 -5.56
CA SER A 483 -10.50 -16.36 -4.72
C SER A 483 -10.24 -16.74 -3.26
N PHE A 484 -10.85 -15.99 -2.33
CA PHE A 484 -10.73 -16.28 -0.90
C PHE A 484 -11.15 -17.70 -0.52
N ALA A 485 -12.15 -18.27 -1.19
CA ALA A 485 -12.57 -19.66 -0.97
C ALA A 485 -11.43 -20.66 -1.20
N LYS A 486 -10.60 -20.45 -2.25
CA LYS A 486 -9.41 -21.29 -2.50
C LYS A 486 -8.33 -21.05 -1.44
N GLN A 487 -8.12 -19.81 -1.05
CA GLN A 487 -7.16 -19.44 -0.01
C GLN A 487 -7.56 -20.02 1.35
N GLN A 488 -8.83 -19.94 1.73
CA GLN A 488 -9.36 -20.43 3.00
C GLN A 488 -9.10 -21.93 3.19
N GLN A 489 -9.23 -22.72 2.12
CA GLN A 489 -8.92 -24.14 2.16
C GLN A 489 -7.43 -24.40 2.45
N ALA A 490 -6.53 -23.66 1.83
CA ALA A 490 -5.09 -23.74 2.07
C ALA A 490 -4.70 -23.25 3.47
N MET A 491 -5.29 -22.16 3.94
CA MET A 491 -5.05 -21.60 5.28
C MET A 491 -5.50 -22.52 6.42
N ALA A 492 -6.34 -23.52 6.17
CA ALA A 492 -6.78 -24.45 7.20
C ALA A 492 -5.63 -25.18 7.89
N ALA A 493 -4.50 -25.37 7.19
CA ALA A 493 -3.28 -25.98 7.76
C ALA A 493 -2.50 -25.02 8.68
N HIS A 494 -2.66 -23.70 8.50
CA HIS A 494 -1.91 -22.67 9.23
C HIS A 494 -2.84 -21.52 9.69
N PRO A 495 -3.74 -21.75 10.65
CA PRO A 495 -4.74 -20.80 11.06
C PRO A 495 -4.17 -19.41 11.41
N GLY A 496 -4.80 -18.35 10.87
CA GLY A 496 -4.44 -16.98 11.13
C GLY A 496 -3.11 -16.52 10.50
N GLN A 497 -2.56 -17.28 9.55
CA GLN A 497 -1.38 -16.93 8.80
C GLN A 497 -1.72 -16.77 7.32
N PRO A 498 -1.41 -15.61 6.70
CA PRO A 498 -1.57 -15.44 5.27
C PRO A 498 -0.64 -16.38 4.50
N LEU A 499 -1.09 -16.78 3.31
CA LEU A 499 -0.33 -17.69 2.46
C LEU A 499 0.90 -16.99 1.87
N PRO A 500 2.06 -17.69 1.81
CA PRO A 500 3.23 -17.16 1.13
C PRO A 500 2.96 -16.90 -0.37
N LYS A 501 3.66 -15.94 -0.98
CA LYS A 501 3.52 -15.62 -2.41
C LYS A 501 3.59 -16.84 -3.33
N ARG A 502 4.48 -17.79 -3.04
CA ARG A 502 4.62 -19.03 -3.82
C ARG A 502 3.37 -19.90 -3.76
N GLU A 503 2.78 -20.03 -2.58
CA GLU A 503 1.55 -20.81 -2.38
C GLU A 503 0.36 -20.09 -3.02
N MET A 504 0.24 -18.77 -2.84
CA MET A 504 -0.74 -17.95 -3.54
C MET A 504 -0.65 -18.10 -5.06
N ALA A 505 0.57 -18.14 -5.61
CA ALA A 505 0.79 -18.36 -7.03
C ALA A 505 0.32 -19.75 -7.50
N SER A 506 0.47 -20.79 -6.67
CA SER A 506 0.04 -22.15 -7.00
C SER A 506 -1.49 -22.32 -7.01
N LEU A 507 -2.22 -21.48 -6.29
CA LEU A 507 -3.69 -21.49 -6.25
C LEU A 507 -4.31 -20.75 -7.44
N ARG A 508 -3.53 -20.01 -8.22
CA ARG A 508 -4.01 -19.30 -9.41
C ARG A 508 -4.34 -20.30 -10.51
N PRO A 509 -5.38 -20.07 -11.32
CA PRO A 509 -5.64 -20.88 -12.50
C PRO A 509 -4.48 -20.77 -13.49
N ALA A 510 -4.10 -21.88 -14.12
CA ALA A 510 -2.91 -21.99 -14.97
C ALA A 510 -2.92 -21.11 -16.24
N ALA A 511 -4.00 -20.41 -16.58
CA ALA A 511 -4.20 -19.73 -17.87
C ALA A 511 -5.00 -18.42 -17.81
N GLU A 512 -5.31 -17.85 -16.66
CA GLU A 512 -5.99 -16.55 -16.62
C GLU A 512 -4.98 -15.41 -16.63
N ALA A 513 -4.52 -15.05 -17.86
CA ALA A 513 -4.18 -13.66 -18.14
C ALA A 513 -5.40 -12.80 -17.78
N HIS A 514 -5.20 -11.58 -17.27
CA HIS A 514 -6.32 -10.65 -17.07
C HIS A 514 -7.15 -10.57 -18.35
N PRO A 515 -8.36 -11.14 -18.43
CA PRO A 515 -9.13 -11.14 -19.68
C PRO A 515 -9.51 -9.72 -20.10
N ALA A 516 -9.42 -8.76 -19.19
CA ALA A 516 -9.71 -7.36 -19.40
C ALA A 516 -8.48 -6.49 -19.75
N VAL A 517 -7.28 -7.07 -19.96
CA VAL A 517 -6.07 -6.30 -20.25
C VAL A 517 -5.43 -6.76 -21.55
N LYS A 518 -5.24 -5.83 -22.50
CA LYS A 518 -4.50 -6.02 -23.75
C LYS A 518 -3.19 -5.26 -23.66
N VAL A 519 -2.07 -5.97 -23.66
CA VAL A 519 -0.74 -5.33 -23.64
C VAL A 519 -0.45 -4.76 -25.03
N ALA A 520 -0.17 -3.46 -25.08
CA ALA A 520 0.18 -2.76 -26.31
C ALA A 520 1.55 -3.22 -26.82
N PRO A 521 1.71 -3.42 -28.13
CA PRO A 521 3.05 -3.62 -28.69
C PRO A 521 3.89 -2.35 -28.50
N PRO A 522 5.25 -2.45 -28.52
CA PRO A 522 6.12 -1.29 -28.44
C PRO A 522 5.72 -0.21 -29.45
N GLY A 523 5.48 1.01 -28.95
CA GLY A 523 4.99 2.11 -29.76
C GLY A 523 6.10 2.81 -30.55
N LYS A 524 5.77 3.34 -31.73
CA LYS A 524 6.61 4.27 -32.47
C LYS A 524 6.14 5.70 -32.15
N PRO A 525 7.07 6.66 -31.93
CA PRO A 525 6.70 8.05 -31.77
C PRO A 525 5.81 8.54 -32.92
N ALA A 526 4.65 9.06 -32.58
CA ALA A 526 3.71 9.63 -33.53
C ALA A 526 3.54 11.13 -33.26
N GLN A 527 3.17 11.87 -34.29
CA GLN A 527 2.90 13.30 -34.18
C GLN A 527 1.41 13.51 -34.00
N PRO A 528 0.96 14.30 -33.03
CA PRO A 528 -0.44 14.63 -32.88
C PRO A 528 -0.92 15.52 -34.03
N THR A 529 -2.17 15.34 -34.43
CA THR A 529 -2.86 16.30 -35.28
C THR A 529 -3.19 17.55 -34.45
N THR A 530 -2.53 18.67 -34.79
CA THR A 530 -2.91 19.97 -34.19
C THR A 530 -4.19 20.43 -34.90
N GLY A 531 -5.33 20.41 -34.21
CA GLY A 531 -6.56 20.96 -34.69
C GLY A 531 -6.43 22.44 -34.96
N HIS A 532 -6.54 22.88 -36.23
CA HIS A 532 -6.82 24.28 -36.55
C HIS A 532 -8.32 24.53 -36.34
N PRO A 533 -8.73 25.48 -35.52
CA PRO A 533 -10.13 25.91 -35.50
C PRO A 533 -10.41 26.74 -36.74
N ASN A 534 -11.42 26.33 -37.49
CA ASN A 534 -12.12 27.06 -38.58
C ASN A 534 -11.50 27.03 -39.97
N ALA A 535 -11.97 26.07 -40.79
CA ALA A 535 -12.29 26.33 -42.19
C ALA A 535 -13.78 26.05 -42.41
N PRO A 536 -14.54 26.99 -43.01
CA PRO A 536 -15.97 26.76 -43.24
C PRO A 536 -16.20 25.70 -44.33
N ALA A 537 -17.19 24.86 -44.12
CA ALA A 537 -17.64 23.83 -45.05
C ALA A 537 -18.00 24.47 -46.41
N ALA A 538 -17.23 24.18 -47.44
CA ALA A 538 -17.59 24.42 -48.83
C ALA A 538 -18.30 23.21 -49.45
N ASN A 539 -19.45 23.49 -49.91
CA ASN A 539 -20.51 22.74 -50.57
C ASN A 539 -20.06 21.67 -51.59
N ALA A 540 -20.67 20.55 -51.53
CA ALA A 540 -20.66 19.51 -52.55
C ALA A 540 -21.38 19.90 -53.82
N GLY A 541 -20.75 19.71 -54.96
CA GLY A 541 -21.37 19.77 -56.29
C GLY A 541 -20.56 19.00 -57.33
N ARG A 542 -21.15 18.11 -57.94
CA ARG A 542 -20.94 16.91 -58.81
C ARG A 542 -20.22 17.19 -60.18
N PRO A 543 -20.00 16.19 -61.05
CA PRO A 543 -18.72 15.82 -61.68
C PRO A 543 -18.67 16.03 -63.20
N GLY A 544 -17.48 15.97 -63.77
CA GLY A 544 -17.29 15.93 -65.21
C GLY A 544 -15.80 15.85 -65.63
N GLN A 545 -15.42 14.69 -66.12
CA GLN A 545 -14.21 14.37 -66.92
C GLN A 545 -14.22 15.04 -68.30
N PRO A 546 -13.23 14.94 -69.27
CA PRO A 546 -11.87 14.38 -69.15
C PRO A 546 -10.74 15.14 -69.93
N ASN A 547 -9.53 14.71 -69.69
CA ASN A 547 -8.38 14.58 -70.62
C ASN A 547 -7.89 15.72 -71.49
N ASN A 548 -6.59 16.12 -71.32
CA ASN A 548 -5.52 15.91 -72.32
C ASN A 548 -4.21 16.57 -71.89
N GLN A 549 -3.15 15.79 -71.85
CA GLN A 549 -1.77 16.16 -72.03
C GLN A 549 -1.52 16.48 -73.52
N PRO A 550 -0.37 17.03 -74.02
CA PRO A 550 0.94 17.22 -73.39
C PRO A 550 1.68 18.52 -73.88
N GLY A 551 2.88 18.75 -73.33
CA GLY A 551 3.90 19.45 -74.11
C GLY A 551 4.72 20.51 -73.42
N ASN A 552 5.81 20.12 -72.91
CA ASN A 552 7.21 20.43 -73.19
C ASN A 552 7.70 21.91 -73.26
N ASN A 553 8.75 22.12 -72.54
CA ASN A 553 10.01 22.77 -72.86
C ASN A 553 10.36 24.17 -72.36
N ASN A 554 11.37 24.15 -71.53
CA ASN A 554 12.67 24.86 -71.61
C ASN A 554 12.83 26.33 -71.11
N ALA A 555 13.68 26.37 -70.16
CA ALA A 555 14.95 27.11 -70.11
C ALA A 555 14.98 28.59 -69.78
N ALA A 556 15.85 28.86 -68.84
CA ALA A 556 16.83 29.94 -68.72
C ALA A 556 16.65 30.96 -67.56
N ARG A 557 17.59 30.83 -66.64
CA ARG A 557 18.20 31.90 -65.81
C ARG A 557 18.87 32.92 -66.74
N PRO A 558 19.37 34.14 -66.34
CA PRO A 558 19.72 34.69 -65.01
C PRO A 558 19.47 36.19 -64.82
N GLY A 559 19.79 36.77 -63.61
CA GLY A 559 20.20 38.17 -63.49
C GLY A 559 19.79 38.88 -62.22
N GLN A 560 20.67 39.00 -61.23
CA GLN A 560 20.75 40.07 -60.25
C GLN A 560 21.22 41.36 -60.90
N PRO A 561 21.07 42.61 -60.31
CA PRO A 561 21.45 43.04 -58.96
C PRO A 561 20.61 44.14 -58.28
N ALA A 562 20.88 44.38 -56.99
CA ALA A 562 20.52 45.53 -56.17
C ALA A 562 21.24 46.85 -56.64
N PRO A 563 21.09 48.09 -56.08
CA PRO A 563 20.66 48.55 -54.77
C PRO A 563 19.92 49.90 -54.75
N GLY A 564 19.52 50.43 -53.55
CA GLY A 564 19.29 51.86 -53.38
C GLY A 564 18.26 52.25 -52.30
N ALA A 565 18.74 52.70 -51.14
CA ALA A 565 18.06 53.64 -50.23
C ALA A 565 18.20 55.06 -50.73
N PRO A 566 17.53 56.13 -50.27
CA PRO A 566 17.32 56.56 -48.89
C PRO A 566 16.08 57.46 -48.57
N THR A 567 15.84 57.60 -47.26
CA THR A 567 15.39 58.82 -46.50
C THR A 567 14.11 59.55 -46.84
N ASN A 568 13.25 59.79 -45.83
CA ASN A 568 13.00 61.08 -45.12
C ASN A 568 11.76 61.02 -44.25
N GLN A 569 11.96 61.35 -42.98
CA GLN A 569 10.96 61.96 -42.09
C GLN A 569 10.69 63.44 -42.56
N PRO A 570 9.66 64.19 -42.11
CA PRO A 570 9.25 64.41 -40.74
C PRO A 570 7.75 64.78 -40.49
N GLY A 571 7.31 64.71 -39.23
CA GLY A 571 6.63 65.84 -38.54
C GLY A 571 5.11 65.85 -38.42
N ASN A 572 4.56 65.75 -37.26
CA ASN A 572 3.96 66.74 -36.40
C ASN A 572 2.94 66.21 -35.38
N ARG A 573 3.22 66.54 -34.16
CA ARG A 573 2.26 66.63 -33.03
C ARG A 573 1.45 67.93 -33.18
N PRO A 574 0.28 68.20 -32.50
CA PRO A 574 0.02 68.25 -31.08
C PRO A 574 -1.39 67.74 -30.70
N GLY A 575 -1.73 67.34 -29.48
CA GLY A 575 -1.80 68.00 -28.20
C GLY A 575 -3.24 68.10 -27.72
N ASN A 576 -3.54 67.57 -26.51
CA ASN A 576 -4.24 68.23 -25.41
C ASN A 576 -4.73 67.22 -24.34
N GLN A 577 -4.18 67.40 -23.17
CA GLN A 577 -4.85 67.08 -21.88
C GLN A 577 -5.83 68.25 -21.55
N PRO A 578 -6.79 68.08 -20.61
CA PRO A 578 -6.49 68.33 -19.21
C PRO A 578 -7.21 67.36 -18.17
N ALA A 579 -6.57 67.22 -17.02
CA ALA A 579 -7.17 66.97 -15.71
C ALA A 579 -7.69 68.28 -15.10
N PRO A 580 -8.24 68.47 -13.87
CA PRO A 580 -8.21 67.69 -12.66
C PRO A 580 -9.49 67.77 -11.75
N ASN A 581 -9.38 67.32 -10.51
CA ASN A 581 -10.08 67.64 -9.23
C ASN A 581 -10.89 66.49 -8.63
N GLU A 582 -10.89 66.19 -7.36
CA GLU A 582 -10.41 66.78 -6.10
C GLU A 582 -10.38 65.72 -4.97
N ARG A 583 -9.46 65.91 -4.07
CA ARG A 583 -9.42 65.30 -2.70
C ARG A 583 -10.21 66.19 -1.72
N PRO A 584 -10.59 65.79 -0.49
CA PRO A 584 -9.73 65.73 0.67
C PRO A 584 -10.12 64.59 1.67
N GLY A 585 -9.41 64.20 2.70
CA GLY A 585 -8.41 64.75 3.59
C GLY A 585 -7.97 63.69 4.58
N ALA A 586 -6.80 63.75 4.96
CA ALA A 586 -6.03 63.87 6.20
C ALA A 586 -6.43 62.98 7.40
N ALA A 587 -5.57 62.24 8.12
CA ALA A 587 -4.45 62.73 8.90
C ALA A 587 -3.65 61.63 9.57
N ASN A 588 -2.34 61.86 9.74
CA ASN A 588 -1.42 61.56 10.84
C ASN A 588 -0.53 60.30 10.78
N GLN A 589 0.68 60.59 10.31
CA GLN A 589 1.92 59.97 10.84
C GLN A 589 2.37 60.74 12.10
N PRO A 590 3.21 60.12 13.00
CA PRO A 590 4.59 60.58 13.05
C PRO A 590 5.69 59.53 13.27
N ASN A 591 6.84 59.87 12.63
CA ASN A 591 8.22 59.75 13.06
C ASN A 591 8.95 58.41 13.19
N GLN A 592 9.85 58.23 12.22
CA GLN A 592 11.12 57.53 12.37
C GLN A 592 12.10 58.33 13.25
N PRO A 593 13.13 57.66 13.83
CA PRO A 593 14.49 58.12 13.65
C PRO A 593 15.44 57.06 13.09
N ASN A 594 16.28 57.55 12.19
CA ASN A 594 17.53 56.97 11.73
C ASN A 594 18.48 56.67 12.87
N ASN A 595 19.13 55.51 12.81
CA ASN A 595 20.54 55.36 13.12
C ASN A 595 21.10 54.06 12.56
N ARG A 596 21.98 54.22 11.61
CA ARG A 596 22.92 53.21 11.17
C ARG A 596 24.25 53.49 11.89
N PRO A 597 24.94 52.53 12.45
CA PRO A 597 26.34 52.40 12.10
C PRO A 597 26.83 50.94 11.95
N GLY A 598 27.76 50.78 11.00
CA GLY A 598 29.01 50.10 11.13
C GLY A 598 28.99 48.58 10.91
N GLN A 599 29.39 48.11 9.72
CA GLN A 599 30.02 46.85 9.50
C GLN A 599 31.37 46.77 10.25
N PRO A 600 31.79 45.62 10.70
CA PRO A 600 33.19 45.20 10.61
C PRO A 600 33.36 43.88 9.88
N ASN A 601 34.29 43.91 8.96
CA ASN A 601 35.24 42.97 8.39
C ASN A 601 35.13 41.48 8.74
N GLN A 602 35.04 40.68 7.69
CA GLN A 602 35.44 39.29 7.63
C GLN A 602 36.97 39.14 7.82
N PRO A 603 37.46 38.04 8.39
CA PRO A 603 38.74 37.48 8.00
C PRO A 603 38.58 36.11 7.33
N GLU A 604 39.33 35.93 6.24
CA GLU A 604 39.55 34.68 5.52
C GLU A 604 40.27 33.63 6.36
N PRO A 605 40.12 32.34 5.98
CA PRO A 605 40.74 31.26 6.75
C PRO A 605 42.16 30.99 6.27
N ASN A 606 43.10 31.11 7.18
CA ASN A 606 44.46 30.58 7.04
C ASN A 606 44.47 29.09 7.45
N ARG A 607 45.02 28.32 6.53
CA ARG A 607 45.45 26.93 6.73
C ARG A 607 46.82 26.90 7.33
N PRO A 608 47.08 26.13 8.37
CA PRO A 608 48.41 25.59 8.60
C PRO A 608 48.42 24.07 8.79
N GLY A 609 49.30 23.44 8.11
CA GLY A 609 50.39 22.55 8.33
C GLY A 609 50.29 21.55 9.49
N GLN A 610 50.49 20.27 9.11
CA GLN A 610 50.78 19.18 10.04
C GLN A 610 52.02 19.48 10.86
N PRO A 611 52.11 18.95 12.07
CA PRO A 611 53.34 18.32 12.55
C PRO A 611 53.10 16.89 13.03
N ASN A 612 53.93 16.03 12.53
CA ASN A 612 54.31 14.75 13.12
C ASN A 612 54.87 15.01 14.54
N ASN A 613 54.35 14.31 15.51
CA ASN A 613 55.15 13.77 16.64
C ASN A 613 54.31 12.75 17.41
N ARG A 614 54.83 11.55 17.36
CA ARG A 614 54.54 10.40 18.20
C ARG A 614 55.31 10.55 19.51
N PRO A 615 54.74 10.31 20.65
CA PRO A 615 55.51 9.85 21.79
C PRO A 615 55.21 8.39 22.12
N GLU A 616 56.29 7.74 22.46
CA GLU A 616 56.42 6.37 22.85
C GLU A 616 55.76 6.03 24.18
N THR A 617 55.40 4.78 24.21
CA THR A 617 54.98 3.95 25.32
C THR A 617 55.84 4.10 26.61
N ASN A 618 55.17 4.17 27.74
CA ASN A 618 55.68 3.65 29.00
C ASN A 618 54.55 2.84 29.68
N GLN A 619 54.78 1.53 29.70
CA GLN A 619 54.14 0.62 30.65
C GLN A 619 54.77 0.74 32.00
N PRO A 620 54.05 0.58 33.11
CA PRO A 620 54.58 -0.06 34.28
C PRO A 620 53.88 -1.43 34.51
N ASN A 621 54.72 -2.43 34.56
CA ASN A 621 54.47 -3.71 35.21
C ASN A 621 54.10 -3.50 36.68
N ASN A 622 52.98 -4.05 37.10
CA ASN A 622 52.83 -4.59 38.44
C ASN A 622 51.67 -5.60 38.44
N ARG A 623 52.06 -6.83 38.55
CA ARG A 623 51.25 -7.96 38.93
C ARG A 623 51.38 -8.18 40.43
N PRO A 624 50.30 -8.36 41.17
CA PRO A 624 50.38 -9.31 42.27
C PRO A 624 49.21 -10.34 42.25
N GLY A 625 49.61 -11.60 42.45
CA GLY A 625 49.10 -12.56 43.40
C GLY A 625 47.67 -13.06 43.19
N GLN A 626 47.54 -14.24 42.62
CA GLN A 626 46.40 -15.12 42.86
C GLN A 626 46.33 -15.55 44.32
N PRO A 627 45.13 -15.77 44.87
CA PRO A 627 44.90 -16.88 45.79
C PRO A 627 43.96 -17.91 45.18
N ASN A 628 44.47 -19.12 45.19
CA ASN A 628 43.71 -20.36 45.10
C ASN A 628 42.69 -20.40 46.22
N ASN A 629 41.42 -20.67 45.86
CA ASN A 629 40.50 -21.49 46.63
C ASN A 629 39.25 -21.73 45.79
N GLN A 630 39.18 -22.88 45.15
CA GLN A 630 37.94 -23.50 44.72
C GLN A 630 37.41 -24.36 45.90
N PRO A 631 36.14 -24.27 46.21
CA PRO A 631 35.45 -25.37 46.88
C PRO A 631 34.74 -26.25 45.80
N GLN A 632 35.05 -27.53 45.82
CA GLN A 632 34.31 -28.61 45.13
C GLN A 632 32.92 -28.73 45.75
N PRO A 633 31.89 -28.96 44.96
CA PRO A 633 30.59 -29.40 45.46
C PRO A 633 30.59 -30.91 45.64
N ASN A 634 30.26 -31.37 46.87
CA ASN A 634 29.97 -32.72 47.25
C ASN A 634 28.76 -33.28 46.48
N GLN A 635 28.94 -34.44 45.87
CA GLN A 635 27.84 -35.31 45.41
C GLN A 635 27.26 -36.04 46.61
N PRO A 636 25.93 -36.17 46.75
CA PRO A 636 25.32 -37.24 47.52
C PRO A 636 24.92 -38.36 46.60
N ASN A 637 25.53 -39.50 46.78
CA ASN A 637 25.01 -40.80 46.38
C ASN A 637 23.80 -41.08 47.26
N ASN A 638 22.63 -41.25 46.61
CA ASN A 638 21.58 -42.18 47.06
C ASN A 638 20.60 -42.40 45.94
N ARG A 639 20.67 -43.59 45.37
CA ARG A 639 19.73 -44.17 44.44
C ARG A 639 18.79 -45.03 45.28
N PRO A 640 17.48 -44.84 45.26
CA PRO A 640 16.54 -45.90 45.62
C PRO A 640 16.06 -46.63 44.35
N GLU A 641 16.00 -47.95 44.50
CA GLU A 641 15.53 -48.92 43.54
C GLU A 641 14.07 -48.72 43.18
N ALA A 642 13.78 -48.87 41.88
CA ALA A 642 12.44 -48.86 41.33
C ALA A 642 11.72 -50.18 41.64
N ASN A 643 10.66 -50.11 42.43
CA ASN A 643 9.64 -51.13 42.47
C ASN A 643 8.59 -50.85 41.38
N GLN A 644 8.48 -51.76 40.43
CA GLN A 644 7.37 -51.83 39.49
C GLN A 644 6.13 -52.42 40.17
N PRO A 645 4.95 -51.88 39.97
CA PRO A 645 3.72 -52.67 40.01
C PRO A 645 3.20 -52.90 38.59
N ASN A 646 3.17 -54.16 38.20
CA ASN A 646 2.32 -54.70 37.18
C ASN A 646 0.85 -54.44 37.55
N ASN A 647 0.12 -53.70 36.74
CA ASN A 647 -1.31 -53.92 36.49
C ASN A 647 -1.75 -53.04 35.32
N ARG A 648 -1.90 -53.70 34.20
CA ARG A 648 -2.67 -53.21 33.05
C ARG A 648 -4.12 -53.63 33.27
N PRO A 649 -5.10 -52.76 33.21
CA PRO A 649 -6.47 -53.13 32.88
C PRO A 649 -6.65 -53.15 31.35
N GLN A 650 -7.18 -54.26 30.85
CA GLN A 650 -7.70 -54.37 29.49
C GLN A 650 -9.01 -53.53 29.36
N PRO A 651 -9.27 -52.93 28.21
CA PRO A 651 -10.57 -52.32 27.95
C PRO A 651 -11.56 -53.39 27.49
N ASN A 652 -12.67 -53.51 28.23
CA ASN A 652 -13.86 -54.26 27.84
C ASN A 652 -14.55 -53.58 26.66
N GLN A 653 -14.78 -54.31 25.59
CA GLN A 653 -15.74 -53.99 24.54
C GLN A 653 -17.17 -54.20 25.07
N PRO A 654 -18.11 -53.30 24.81
CA PRO A 654 -19.52 -53.65 24.81
C PRO A 654 -19.98 -53.90 23.37
N ASN A 655 -20.32 -55.17 23.11
CA ASN A 655 -21.28 -55.52 22.08
C ASN A 655 -22.65 -55.05 22.55
N ASN A 656 -23.28 -54.16 21.77
CA ASN A 656 -24.74 -54.14 21.59
C ASN A 656 -25.08 -53.14 20.49
N ARG A 657 -25.51 -53.67 19.39
CA ARG A 657 -26.14 -53.01 18.25
C ARG A 657 -27.64 -53.03 18.51
N PRO A 658 -28.36 -51.94 18.55
CA PRO A 658 -29.80 -51.93 18.34
C PRO A 658 -30.13 -51.71 16.86
N GLU A 659 -31.10 -52.52 16.44
CA GLU A 659 -31.72 -52.53 15.12
C GLU A 659 -32.43 -51.22 14.83
N ALA A 660 -32.32 -50.81 13.56
CA ALA A 660 -33.02 -49.65 12.99
C ALA A 660 -34.53 -49.94 12.86
N ASN A 661 -35.35 -49.19 13.58
CA ASN A 661 -36.76 -49.04 13.26
C ASN A 661 -36.94 -47.75 12.41
N GLN A 662 -37.31 -47.92 11.17
CA GLN A 662 -37.84 -46.86 10.32
C GLN A 662 -39.24 -46.45 10.76
N PRO A 663 -39.57 -45.18 10.82
CA PRO A 663 -40.96 -44.72 10.60
C PRO A 663 -41.07 -44.08 9.22
N ASN A 664 -41.85 -44.71 8.37
CA ASN A 664 -42.54 -44.11 7.25
C ASN A 664 -43.47 -43.02 7.79
N ASN A 665 -43.25 -41.76 7.38
CA ASN A 665 -44.31 -40.78 7.15
C ASN A 665 -43.70 -39.56 6.49
N ARG A 666 -43.90 -39.44 5.20
CA ARG A 666 -43.80 -38.21 4.44
C ARG A 666 -45.13 -37.48 4.54
N PRO A 667 -45.18 -36.22 4.91
CA PRO A 667 -46.29 -35.35 4.57
C PRO A 667 -46.11 -34.76 3.16
N GLN A 668 -47.12 -34.88 2.34
CA GLN A 668 -47.26 -34.19 1.06
C GLN A 668 -47.51 -32.69 1.31
N PRO A 669 -47.00 -31.79 0.46
CA PRO A 669 -47.34 -30.37 0.53
C PRO A 669 -48.69 -30.12 -0.15
N ASN A 670 -49.63 -29.52 0.59
CA ASN A 670 -50.87 -28.98 0.07
C ASN A 670 -50.60 -27.74 -0.80
N GLN A 671 -51.10 -27.75 -1.99
CA GLN A 671 -51.28 -26.57 -2.85
C GLN A 671 -52.43 -25.70 -2.31
N PRO A 672 -52.33 -24.39 -2.23
CA PRO A 672 -53.51 -23.52 -2.21
C PRO A 672 -53.80 -23.00 -3.61
N ASN A 673 -54.93 -23.48 -4.16
CA ASN A 673 -55.71 -22.73 -5.13
C ASN A 673 -56.36 -21.54 -4.43
N ASN A 674 -56.05 -20.32 -4.91
CA ASN A 674 -57.07 -19.27 -5.04
C ASN A 674 -56.46 -18.04 -5.72
N ARG A 675 -56.93 -17.80 -6.88
CA ARG A 675 -56.75 -16.61 -7.71
C ARG A 675 -57.85 -15.62 -7.32
N PRO A 676 -57.56 -14.36 -7.00
CA PRO A 676 -58.59 -13.32 -7.00
C PRO A 676 -58.61 -12.62 -8.38
N GLU A 677 -59.81 -12.42 -8.85
CA GLU A 677 -60.18 -11.70 -10.08
C GLU A 677 -59.86 -10.20 -9.96
N ALA A 678 -59.45 -9.64 -11.07
CA ALA A 678 -59.27 -8.22 -11.29
C ALA A 678 -60.60 -7.47 -11.28
N ASN A 679 -60.78 -6.46 -10.42
CA ASN A 679 -61.80 -5.42 -10.55
C ASN A 679 -61.15 -4.14 -11.09
N GLN A 680 -61.59 -3.74 -12.29
CA GLN A 680 -61.36 -2.41 -12.84
C GLN A 680 -62.20 -1.36 -12.10
N PRO A 681 -61.71 -0.14 -11.89
CA PRO A 681 -62.54 0.99 -11.55
C PRO A 681 -62.91 1.79 -12.80
N ASN A 682 -64.20 1.96 -12.97
CA ASN A 682 -64.86 2.89 -13.90
C ASN A 682 -64.65 4.34 -13.44
N ASN A 683 -64.59 5.19 -14.47
CA ASN A 683 -64.65 6.65 -14.48
C ASN A 683 -65.65 7.32 -13.54
N ARG A 684 -65.16 8.37 -12.85
CA ARG A 684 -65.71 9.75 -12.96
C ARG A 684 -64.74 10.75 -12.38
#